data_86803dfe11720d2aa178e66817054d59
#
_entry.id   86803dfe11720d2aa178e66817054d59
#
_cell.length_a   1.000
_cell.length_b   1.000
_cell.length_c   1.000
_cell.angle_alpha   90.00
_cell.angle_beta   90.00
_cell.angle_gamma   90.00
#
_symmetry.space_group_name_H-M   'P 1'
#
loop_
_entity.id
_entity.type
_entity.pdbx_description
1 polymer ?
#
loop_
_entity_poly.entity_id
_entity_poly.type
_entity_poly.pdbx_seq_one_letter_code
_entity_poly.pdbx_strand_id
1 'polypeptide(L)'
;MAIRYGTDASETINGDNTADMVFAGGGNDTVNGKFGGDQIFGDVGNDTLDGGFQNDMIDGGEGADKIYGGSGDDMLAGGLGADTLTGDLGDDIFTVGELTELTGDKIDGGIGRDTMMISFEDSAKGITFTAADPTKSTSFYGATITGIEQFFITGSDKAADNLTGGRWTDMLTGGGGDDRLTGNGGTDILSGGLGNDILSGGQGSDMLSGDEGDDQLSGSYGHDTLEGGTGNDKLDGGNGIDFLKGEAGNDTLLGGNGMDTLDGGEGNDTIDGGADNDTITAGAGLDKVIAGSGNDTVKMTINQGKDTVDGGTGTDRIDISGISGTFTAKAANLTNTLSDGTTIINIEDYTLRGSSGTDKFTTLGGTDYLYGEGGNDTLKAGAGNDFVYGGIGNDAIYGEDGNDYLDAGKGKDIISGGTGTDTAVIDASDLGTTAVTFSVSGNKGTLSNGTTTTDVEIYKITTASGNDVLKAGTAQQVVFNTGKGNDQLFGGNGSDQLNAGEGNDKIDGGAGNDTISDTGGNNTITAGDGNDTVTVDVLAASAGGDKTTVDLGTGNDRVEFNDGIGSTAGVFTANGGTGTDHAVIDRSKSTANLTFTLGTHAVLTNGNVTLDNFESVTIKGGSGKDVFKGGNLNDTFMGNAGDDDLQGLGGNDLLYGGAGKDKLTGGDGNDSIWGNNGSDDAAADTLSGGNGNDNLYINNGDTASGGTGTDSLYLDLSNVTTGVSFNFGTGTVKVNGTTSFTEMERLDFKGTTSNDTVKGGTLNDVLRGNAGNDVLDGNSGDDTLYDGKGNDTLKGGEGNDTLIREDFTGKDIFDGGNGTDTLSFAISGDTSVKLDLLNNALNDGMALGLTVTSIEKVIGSGKDDDIAGANVAEQIFGGDGGDALNGRGGNDTLNGGLGADKLTGGTGNDTFVFDDYSSAGDFVTDFKRGEDKIALDLSEFGLASNYKLLLVQGADPVATTTGATFFYETDTNRLWYDADGNGGDEEMHLVATFDKVASLSTSDFLFV
;
A
#
# COMPACT_ATOMS: atom_id res chain seq x y z
N MET A 1 -10.36 33.04 -17.37
CA MET A 1 -11.35 32.74 -18.40
C MET A 1 -11.93 34.05 -18.91
N ALA A 2 -11.59 34.48 -20.13
CA ALA A 2 -12.26 35.62 -20.76
C ALA A 2 -13.50 35.12 -21.52
N ILE A 3 -14.57 35.95 -21.62
CA ILE A 3 -15.76 35.57 -22.36
C ILE A 3 -15.79 36.43 -23.61
N ARG A 4 -15.90 35.80 -24.78
CA ARG A 4 -15.96 36.46 -26.12
C ARG A 4 -17.28 36.10 -26.79
N TYR A 5 -17.90 37.11 -27.42
CA TYR A 5 -19.12 36.92 -28.16
C TYR A 5 -18.94 37.42 -29.60
N GLY A 6 -19.26 36.58 -30.56
CA GLY A 6 -19.38 36.96 -31.96
C GLY A 6 -20.76 37.59 -32.30
N THR A 7 -21.03 37.69 -33.54
CA THR A 7 -22.28 38.27 -34.07
C THR A 7 -22.94 37.29 -35.07
N ASP A 8 -24.06 37.71 -35.73
CA ASP A 8 -24.70 36.89 -36.78
C ASP A 8 -23.97 36.99 -38.14
N ALA A 9 -22.74 37.44 -38.20
CA ALA A 9 -21.96 37.62 -39.45
C ALA A 9 -20.63 36.85 -39.37
N SER A 10 -20.24 36.22 -40.48
CA SER A 10 -18.96 35.50 -40.56
C SER A 10 -17.77 36.35 -40.16
N GLU A 11 -17.06 35.92 -39.13
CA GLU A 11 -15.96 36.65 -38.48
C GLU A 11 -14.80 35.74 -38.05
N THR A 12 -13.73 36.34 -37.55
CA THR A 12 -12.59 35.60 -36.98
C THR A 12 -12.41 36.04 -35.54
N ILE A 13 -12.51 35.08 -34.61
CA ILE A 13 -12.35 35.30 -33.18
C ILE A 13 -11.07 34.60 -32.72
N ASN A 14 -10.23 35.32 -32.07
CA ASN A 14 -9.00 34.74 -31.53
C ASN A 14 -8.99 34.84 -29.99
N GLY A 15 -8.68 33.74 -29.34
CA GLY A 15 -8.37 33.66 -27.94
C GLY A 15 -7.05 34.34 -27.56
N ASP A 16 -6.71 34.28 -26.31
CA ASP A 16 -5.38 34.70 -25.82
C ASP A 16 -4.58 33.49 -25.30
N ASN A 17 -3.72 33.63 -24.34
CA ASN A 17 -2.92 32.52 -23.80
C ASN A 17 -3.45 32.06 -22.44
N THR A 18 -4.74 32.19 -22.20
CA THR A 18 -5.40 31.73 -20.97
C THR A 18 -6.76 31.18 -21.34
N ALA A 19 -7.31 30.28 -20.54
CA ALA A 19 -8.65 29.73 -20.76
C ALA A 19 -9.69 30.79 -21.16
N ASP A 20 -10.31 30.60 -22.29
CA ASP A 20 -11.36 31.47 -22.85
C ASP A 20 -12.72 30.76 -22.95
N MET A 21 -13.81 31.50 -22.98
CA MET A 21 -15.12 31.00 -23.36
C MET A 21 -15.61 31.80 -24.55
N VAL A 22 -15.80 31.16 -25.71
CA VAL A 22 -16.12 31.79 -27.00
C VAL A 22 -17.48 31.31 -27.47
N PHE A 23 -18.38 32.25 -27.80
CA PHE A 23 -19.63 31.99 -28.50
C PHE A 23 -19.53 32.67 -29.86
N ALA A 24 -19.43 31.90 -30.96
CA ALA A 24 -19.21 32.47 -32.29
C ALA A 24 -20.46 33.13 -32.85
N GLY A 25 -21.65 32.57 -32.56
CA GLY A 25 -22.95 33.19 -32.93
C GLY A 25 -23.50 32.66 -34.22
N GLY A 26 -23.88 33.55 -35.14
CA GLY A 26 -24.40 33.16 -36.47
C GLY A 26 -23.46 33.55 -37.59
N GLY A 27 -23.43 32.76 -38.66
CA GLY A 27 -22.56 33.00 -39.80
C GLY A 27 -21.51 31.89 -39.91
N ASN A 28 -20.59 32.01 -40.84
CA ASN A 28 -19.51 31.04 -40.98
C ASN A 28 -18.26 31.62 -40.34
N ASP A 29 -17.97 31.20 -39.14
CA ASP A 29 -16.96 31.81 -38.30
C ASP A 29 -15.62 31.04 -38.26
N THR A 30 -14.57 31.69 -37.84
CA THR A 30 -13.28 31.07 -37.59
C THR A 30 -12.81 31.43 -36.19
N VAL A 31 -12.74 30.44 -35.32
CA VAL A 31 -12.29 30.61 -33.94
C VAL A 31 -10.95 29.90 -33.76
N ASN A 32 -10.03 30.55 -33.05
CA ASN A 32 -8.75 29.96 -32.67
C ASN A 32 -8.51 30.24 -31.19
N GLY A 33 -8.56 29.21 -30.36
CA GLY A 33 -8.38 29.26 -28.89
C GLY A 33 -6.94 29.62 -28.50
N LYS A 34 -5.94 28.93 -29.05
CA LYS A 34 -4.49 29.03 -28.88
C LYS A 34 -3.94 28.26 -27.69
N PHE A 35 -3.82 28.87 -26.50
CA PHE A 35 -3.35 28.27 -25.27
C PHE A 35 -4.40 28.46 -24.18
N GLY A 36 -4.64 27.45 -23.41
CA GLY A 36 -5.57 27.46 -22.29
C GLY A 36 -6.71 26.46 -22.51
N GLY A 37 -7.23 25.82 -21.50
CA GLY A 37 -8.42 24.98 -21.64
C GLY A 37 -9.62 25.82 -21.98
N ASP A 38 -9.98 25.87 -23.28
CA ASP A 38 -10.96 26.78 -23.86
C ASP A 38 -12.35 26.13 -24.00
N GLN A 39 -13.41 26.94 -23.96
CA GLN A 39 -14.78 26.50 -24.29
C GLN A 39 -15.26 27.26 -25.51
N ILE A 40 -15.46 26.55 -26.63
CA ILE A 40 -15.76 27.14 -27.91
C ILE A 40 -17.11 26.62 -28.41
N PHE A 41 -18.05 27.55 -28.74
CA PHE A 41 -19.38 27.26 -29.29
C PHE A 41 -19.51 27.96 -30.62
N GLY A 42 -19.71 27.17 -31.71
CA GLY A 42 -19.91 27.67 -33.07
C GLY A 42 -21.29 28.26 -33.28
N ASP A 43 -22.31 27.69 -32.62
CA ASP A 43 -23.71 28.03 -32.68
C ASP A 43 -24.35 27.73 -34.09
N VAL A 44 -24.54 28.67 -34.97
CA VAL A 44 -25.23 28.47 -36.26
C VAL A 44 -24.34 28.93 -37.40
N GLY A 45 -23.94 28.01 -38.29
CA GLY A 45 -23.10 28.38 -39.47
C GLY A 45 -22.30 27.19 -39.94
N ASN A 46 -21.39 27.43 -40.88
CA ASN A 46 -20.39 26.42 -41.23
C ASN A 46 -19.05 26.96 -40.73
N ASP A 47 -18.71 26.54 -39.54
CA ASP A 47 -17.63 27.14 -38.74
C ASP A 47 -16.30 26.40 -38.87
N THR A 48 -15.24 27.07 -38.52
CA THR A 48 -13.91 26.46 -38.38
C THR A 48 -13.39 26.82 -36.99
N LEU A 49 -13.34 25.81 -36.15
CA LEU A 49 -13.04 25.95 -34.73
C LEU A 49 -11.74 25.18 -34.43
N ASP A 50 -10.80 25.83 -33.77
CA ASP A 50 -9.49 25.30 -33.40
C ASP A 50 -9.25 25.62 -31.93
N GLY A 51 -9.17 24.57 -31.09
CA GLY A 51 -8.93 24.64 -29.62
C GLY A 51 -7.50 25.11 -29.35
N GLY A 52 -6.55 24.40 -29.87
CA GLY A 52 -5.15 24.80 -29.85
C GLY A 52 -4.27 23.96 -28.94
N PHE A 53 -3.96 24.41 -27.75
CA PHE A 53 -3.14 23.70 -26.75
C PHE A 53 -3.88 23.60 -25.44
N GLN A 54 -3.71 22.48 -24.74
CA GLN A 54 -4.40 22.08 -23.50
C GLN A 54 -5.85 21.65 -23.78
N ASN A 55 -6.49 21.11 -22.74
CA ASN A 55 -7.77 20.42 -22.85
C ASN A 55 -8.93 21.37 -23.15
N ASP A 56 -9.49 21.29 -24.33
CA ASP A 56 -10.51 22.18 -24.84
C ASP A 56 -11.90 21.51 -24.94
N MET A 57 -12.96 22.29 -24.84
CA MET A 57 -14.32 21.84 -25.11
C MET A 57 -14.88 22.59 -26.33
N ILE A 58 -15.24 21.88 -27.41
CA ILE A 58 -15.67 22.50 -28.66
C ILE A 58 -17.00 21.89 -29.10
N ASP A 59 -17.99 22.76 -29.37
CA ASP A 59 -19.28 22.41 -29.93
C ASP A 59 -19.52 23.20 -31.22
N GLY A 60 -19.64 22.48 -32.36
CA GLY A 60 -19.89 23.09 -33.68
C GLY A 60 -21.27 23.73 -33.78
N GLY A 61 -22.34 23.03 -33.38
CA GLY A 61 -23.70 23.51 -33.36
C GLY A 61 -24.51 23.13 -34.60
N GLU A 62 -25.16 24.11 -35.29
CA GLU A 62 -25.88 23.83 -36.55
C GLU A 62 -25.01 24.24 -37.75
N GLY A 63 -24.67 23.31 -38.63
CA GLY A 63 -23.92 23.64 -39.85
C GLY A 63 -23.06 22.47 -40.35
N ALA A 64 -22.16 22.79 -41.24
CA ALA A 64 -21.14 21.81 -41.67
C ALA A 64 -19.77 22.32 -41.22
N ASP A 65 -19.40 21.90 -40.04
CA ASP A 65 -18.32 22.48 -39.25
C ASP A 65 -16.99 21.77 -39.48
N LYS A 66 -15.91 22.48 -39.17
CA LYS A 66 -14.57 21.89 -39.07
C LYS A 66 -14.02 22.18 -37.68
N ILE A 67 -13.80 21.15 -36.94
CA ILE A 67 -13.37 21.19 -35.57
C ILE A 67 -12.00 20.53 -35.47
N TYR A 68 -11.05 21.20 -34.82
CA TYR A 68 -9.75 20.73 -34.50
C TYR A 68 -9.54 20.87 -32.98
N GLY A 69 -9.31 19.80 -32.27
CA GLY A 69 -8.96 19.80 -30.83
C GLY A 69 -7.61 20.45 -30.65
N GLY A 70 -6.59 19.82 -31.16
CA GLY A 70 -5.22 20.34 -31.18
C GLY A 70 -4.26 19.51 -30.37
N SER A 71 -3.84 19.97 -29.23
CA SER A 71 -3.05 19.16 -28.33
C SER A 71 -3.55 19.32 -26.90
N GLY A 72 -3.80 18.21 -26.25
CA GLY A 72 -4.48 18.08 -24.96
C GLY A 72 -5.65 17.11 -25.11
N ASP A 73 -6.24 16.68 -24.02
CA ASP A 73 -7.41 15.81 -24.07
C ASP A 73 -8.66 16.64 -24.27
N ASP A 74 -9.16 16.64 -25.49
CA ASP A 74 -10.20 17.56 -25.94
C ASP A 74 -11.60 16.89 -25.93
N MET A 75 -12.65 17.69 -25.76
CA MET A 75 -14.03 17.22 -25.88
C MET A 75 -14.69 17.89 -27.08
N LEU A 76 -15.08 17.11 -28.09
CA LEU A 76 -15.54 17.60 -29.40
C LEU A 76 -16.95 17.11 -29.69
N ALA A 77 -17.84 18.04 -30.06
CA ALA A 77 -19.18 17.78 -30.56
C ALA A 77 -19.39 18.47 -31.91
N GLY A 78 -19.83 17.74 -32.96
CA GLY A 78 -20.12 18.29 -34.26
C GLY A 78 -21.44 19.06 -34.30
N GLY A 79 -22.46 18.44 -33.67
CA GLY A 79 -23.83 18.95 -33.71
C GLY A 79 -24.58 18.54 -34.98
N LEU A 80 -25.51 19.40 -35.45
CA LEU A 80 -26.33 19.09 -36.64
C LEU A 80 -25.58 19.48 -37.90
N GLY A 81 -25.23 18.52 -38.77
CA GLY A 81 -24.62 18.87 -40.05
C GLY A 81 -23.93 17.74 -40.76
N ALA A 82 -22.90 18.11 -41.49
CA ALA A 82 -21.97 17.13 -42.06
C ALA A 82 -20.55 17.61 -41.74
N ASP A 83 -20.11 17.23 -40.54
CA ASP A 83 -19.00 17.84 -39.86
C ASP A 83 -17.67 17.12 -40.09
N THR A 84 -16.58 17.79 -39.81
CA THR A 84 -15.24 17.19 -39.82
C THR A 84 -14.58 17.52 -38.51
N LEU A 85 -14.41 16.51 -37.67
CA LEU A 85 -13.81 16.58 -36.35
C LEU A 85 -12.46 15.89 -36.39
N THR A 86 -11.46 16.49 -35.80
CA THR A 86 -10.11 15.95 -35.67
C THR A 86 -9.63 16.25 -34.26
N GLY A 87 -9.28 15.23 -33.50
CA GLY A 87 -8.73 15.37 -32.13
C GLY A 87 -7.30 15.91 -32.15
N ASP A 88 -6.48 15.41 -33.07
CA ASP A 88 -5.05 15.65 -33.26
C ASP A 88 -4.17 14.96 -32.19
N LEU A 89 -3.73 15.56 -31.08
CA LEU A 89 -2.82 15.00 -30.10
C LEU A 89 -3.45 15.02 -28.70
N GLY A 90 -3.61 13.89 -28.08
CA GLY A 90 -4.18 13.73 -26.72
C GLY A 90 -5.25 12.65 -26.71
N ASP A 91 -5.77 12.33 -25.56
CA ASP A 91 -6.85 11.37 -25.39
C ASP A 91 -8.19 12.11 -25.52
N ASP A 92 -8.75 12.12 -26.74
CA ASP A 92 -9.88 12.98 -27.10
C ASP A 92 -11.25 12.30 -26.94
N ILE A 93 -12.27 13.07 -26.58
CA ILE A 93 -13.64 12.60 -26.43
C ILE A 93 -14.56 13.20 -27.49
N PHE A 94 -15.16 12.36 -28.31
CA PHE A 94 -16.16 12.74 -29.30
C PHE A 94 -17.57 12.42 -28.83
N THR A 95 -18.42 13.41 -28.69
CA THR A 95 -19.79 13.24 -28.20
C THR A 95 -20.82 13.38 -29.30
N VAL A 96 -21.80 12.47 -29.34
CA VAL A 96 -22.93 12.47 -30.28
C VAL A 96 -24.23 12.28 -29.53
N GLY A 97 -25.12 13.28 -29.57
CA GLY A 97 -26.38 13.27 -28.85
C GLY A 97 -27.53 12.53 -29.57
N GLU A 98 -27.61 12.62 -30.90
CA GLU A 98 -28.67 12.01 -31.70
C GLU A 98 -28.16 11.43 -33.04
N LEU A 99 -28.81 10.36 -33.54
CA LEU A 99 -28.46 9.71 -34.81
C LEU A 99 -28.40 10.67 -35.99
N THR A 100 -29.18 11.74 -35.96
CA THR A 100 -29.24 12.74 -37.02
C THR A 100 -27.99 13.57 -37.16
N GLU A 101 -27.24 13.67 -36.08
CA GLU A 101 -25.96 14.40 -36.00
C GLU A 101 -24.84 13.67 -36.74
N LEU A 102 -24.87 12.33 -36.82
CA LEU A 102 -23.84 11.54 -37.50
C LEU A 102 -23.90 11.61 -39.05
N THR A 103 -24.95 12.23 -39.64
CA THR A 103 -25.18 12.10 -41.07
C THR A 103 -24.21 12.90 -41.94
N GLY A 104 -23.17 12.26 -42.40
CA GLY A 104 -22.19 12.86 -43.31
C GLY A 104 -20.87 13.26 -42.66
N ASP A 105 -20.74 13.01 -41.36
CA ASP A 105 -19.59 13.40 -40.59
C ASP A 105 -18.33 12.59 -40.90
N LYS A 106 -17.22 13.24 -40.64
CA LYS A 106 -15.89 12.62 -40.62
C LYS A 106 -15.25 12.89 -39.27
N ILE A 107 -15.02 11.84 -38.57
CA ILE A 107 -14.40 11.87 -37.21
C ILE A 107 -13.07 11.14 -37.30
N ASP A 108 -12.01 11.81 -36.86
CA ASP A 108 -10.66 11.31 -36.82
C ASP A 108 -10.10 11.60 -35.40
N GLY A 109 -9.89 10.57 -34.59
CA GLY A 109 -9.35 10.72 -33.24
C GLY A 109 -7.99 11.39 -33.24
N GLY A 110 -7.04 10.79 -33.91
CA GLY A 110 -5.70 11.35 -34.04
C GLY A 110 -4.63 10.49 -33.46
N ILE A 111 -3.86 11.05 -32.54
CA ILE A 111 -2.83 10.35 -31.77
C ILE A 111 -3.21 10.42 -30.29
N GLY A 112 -3.50 9.29 -29.69
CA GLY A 112 -3.93 9.19 -28.34
C GLY A 112 -4.77 7.95 -28.14
N ARG A 113 -5.49 7.91 -27.05
CA ARG A 113 -6.56 6.96 -26.80
C ARG A 113 -7.89 7.70 -26.88
N ASP A 114 -8.48 7.67 -28.05
CA ASP A 114 -9.62 8.49 -28.34
C ASP A 114 -10.94 7.74 -28.06
N THR A 115 -11.91 8.45 -27.48
CA THR A 115 -13.19 7.88 -27.02
C THR A 115 -14.34 8.47 -27.81
N MET A 116 -15.25 7.61 -28.28
CA MET A 116 -16.51 8.03 -28.89
C MET A 116 -17.69 7.69 -27.99
N MET A 117 -18.42 8.70 -27.53
CA MET A 117 -19.61 8.58 -26.69
C MET A 117 -20.89 8.81 -27.51
N ILE A 118 -21.78 7.79 -27.55
CA ILE A 118 -23.03 7.88 -28.33
C ILE A 118 -24.20 7.31 -27.52
N SER A 119 -25.33 8.02 -27.46
CA SER A 119 -26.58 7.52 -26.85
C SER A 119 -27.71 7.40 -27.88
N PHE A 120 -28.40 6.24 -27.86
CA PHE A 120 -29.52 5.91 -28.71
C PHE A 120 -30.80 5.57 -27.94
N GLU A 121 -30.89 5.87 -26.67
CA GLU A 121 -31.99 5.52 -25.76
C GLU A 121 -33.38 5.78 -26.36
N ASP A 122 -33.57 6.91 -27.04
CA ASP A 122 -34.84 7.29 -27.65
C ASP A 122 -35.14 6.63 -29.01
N SER A 123 -34.20 5.88 -29.59
CA SER A 123 -34.40 5.20 -30.87
C SER A 123 -35.57 4.21 -30.80
N ALA A 124 -36.39 4.23 -31.83
CA ALA A 124 -37.49 3.25 -31.99
C ALA A 124 -37.06 2.00 -32.76
N LYS A 125 -35.81 1.88 -33.13
CA LYS A 125 -35.23 0.78 -33.91
C LYS A 125 -33.93 0.33 -33.26
N GLY A 126 -33.70 -0.97 -33.34
CA GLY A 126 -32.42 -1.54 -32.92
C GLY A 126 -31.24 -1.00 -33.70
N ILE A 127 -30.15 -0.89 -32.98
CA ILE A 127 -28.87 -0.37 -33.45
C ILE A 127 -27.96 -1.54 -33.80
N THR A 128 -27.19 -1.40 -34.83
CA THR A 128 -26.11 -2.31 -35.15
C THR A 128 -24.82 -1.52 -35.32
N PHE A 129 -23.92 -1.71 -34.41
CA PHE A 129 -22.58 -1.09 -34.41
C PHE A 129 -21.49 -2.16 -34.31
N THR A 130 -20.39 -1.93 -35.04
CA THR A 130 -19.19 -2.76 -34.89
C THR A 130 -17.99 -1.83 -35.01
N ALA A 131 -17.20 -1.75 -33.95
CA ALA A 131 -15.93 -1.03 -33.96
C ALA A 131 -15.00 -1.62 -35.03
N ALA A 132 -14.34 -0.78 -35.78
CA ALA A 132 -13.24 -1.20 -36.63
C ALA A 132 -11.91 -1.05 -35.87
N ASP A 133 -10.89 -1.68 -36.39
CA ASP A 133 -9.50 -1.35 -36.07
C ASP A 133 -9.29 0.18 -36.29
N PRO A 134 -8.74 0.91 -35.27
CA PRO A 134 -8.61 2.38 -35.35
C PRO A 134 -7.89 2.89 -36.61
N THR A 135 -7.00 2.08 -37.16
CA THR A 135 -6.29 2.39 -38.43
C THR A 135 -7.15 2.26 -39.68
N LYS A 136 -8.40 1.78 -39.56
CA LYS A 136 -9.36 1.58 -40.62
C LYS A 136 -10.62 2.38 -40.35
N SER A 137 -11.13 3.04 -41.36
CA SER A 137 -12.40 3.78 -41.25
C SER A 137 -13.59 2.86 -41.07
N THR A 138 -14.41 3.11 -40.07
CA THR A 138 -15.76 2.58 -39.89
C THR A 138 -16.79 3.52 -40.51
N SER A 139 -17.77 2.96 -41.18
CA SER A 139 -18.93 3.77 -41.64
C SER A 139 -20.15 3.43 -40.78
N PHE A 140 -20.67 4.40 -40.09
CA PHE A 140 -21.81 4.23 -39.17
C PHE A 140 -22.81 5.36 -39.35
N TYR A 141 -24.07 5.04 -39.69
CA TYR A 141 -25.18 6.00 -40.00
C TYR A 141 -24.85 7.13 -40.94
N GLY A 142 -23.85 6.96 -41.81
CA GLY A 142 -23.41 7.94 -42.80
C GLY A 142 -22.18 8.71 -42.38
N ALA A 143 -21.75 8.61 -41.13
CA ALA A 143 -20.46 9.08 -40.68
C ALA A 143 -19.32 8.15 -41.15
N THR A 144 -18.12 8.70 -41.18
CA THR A 144 -16.85 7.97 -41.36
C THR A 144 -15.99 8.23 -40.14
N ILE A 145 -15.68 7.18 -39.35
CA ILE A 145 -14.96 7.23 -38.10
C ILE A 145 -13.61 6.55 -38.28
N THR A 146 -12.53 7.21 -37.86
CA THR A 146 -11.15 6.73 -37.88
C THR A 146 -10.45 7.15 -36.60
N GLY A 147 -9.39 6.44 -36.17
CA GLY A 147 -8.59 6.82 -35.01
C GLY A 147 -9.31 6.78 -33.66
N ILE A 148 -10.38 6.03 -33.51
CA ILE A 148 -11.09 5.88 -32.23
C ILE A 148 -10.78 4.52 -31.65
N GLU A 149 -10.28 4.51 -30.43
CA GLU A 149 -9.89 3.34 -29.67
C GLU A 149 -11.00 2.83 -28.77
N GLN A 150 -11.76 3.71 -28.13
CA GLN A 150 -12.77 3.35 -27.11
C GLN A 150 -14.17 3.79 -27.54
N PHE A 151 -15.18 2.99 -27.23
CA PHE A 151 -16.57 3.25 -27.58
C PHE A 151 -17.48 3.13 -26.36
N PHE A 152 -18.13 4.23 -26.00
CA PHE A 152 -19.15 4.27 -24.94
C PHE A 152 -20.52 4.44 -25.64
N ILE A 153 -21.22 3.32 -25.79
CA ILE A 153 -22.45 3.27 -26.59
C ILE A 153 -23.64 2.82 -25.75
N THR A 154 -24.68 3.63 -25.70
CA THR A 154 -25.97 3.25 -25.15
C THR A 154 -26.93 2.95 -26.31
N GLY A 155 -27.50 1.76 -26.34
CA GLY A 155 -28.45 1.28 -27.30
C GLY A 155 -29.85 1.85 -27.13
N SER A 156 -30.84 1.17 -27.65
CA SER A 156 -32.24 1.58 -27.66
C SER A 156 -33.01 0.98 -26.48
N ASP A 157 -33.78 1.77 -25.74
CA ASP A 157 -34.69 1.25 -24.72
C ASP A 157 -35.87 0.42 -25.26
N LYS A 158 -35.99 0.23 -26.56
CA LYS A 158 -37.22 -0.27 -27.19
C LYS A 158 -37.05 -1.41 -28.18
N ALA A 159 -35.83 -1.75 -28.55
CA ALA A 159 -35.61 -2.70 -29.64
C ALA A 159 -34.22 -3.37 -29.53
N ALA A 160 -34.15 -4.59 -29.96
CA ALA A 160 -32.93 -5.41 -29.90
C ALA A 160 -31.74 -4.79 -30.67
N ASP A 161 -30.63 -4.69 -30.03
CA ASP A 161 -29.40 -4.09 -30.49
C ASP A 161 -28.29 -5.14 -30.74
N ASN A 162 -27.31 -4.77 -31.54
CA ASN A 162 -26.12 -5.57 -31.75
C ASN A 162 -24.89 -4.66 -31.77
N LEU A 163 -24.25 -4.58 -30.61
CA LEU A 163 -23.13 -3.70 -30.37
C LEU A 163 -21.84 -4.51 -30.22
N THR A 164 -20.81 -4.12 -30.97
CA THR A 164 -19.52 -4.81 -30.91
C THR A 164 -18.43 -3.77 -30.76
N GLY A 165 -17.70 -3.84 -29.65
CA GLY A 165 -16.55 -3.01 -29.31
C GLY A 165 -15.29 -3.39 -30.06
N GLY A 166 -14.18 -2.77 -29.67
CA GLY A 166 -12.90 -2.84 -30.33
C GLY A 166 -11.86 -3.77 -29.65
N ARG A 167 -10.66 -3.26 -29.51
CA ARG A 167 -9.53 -3.93 -28.82
C ARG A 167 -9.26 -3.31 -27.45
N TRP A 168 -9.97 -2.26 -27.12
CA TRP A 168 -9.73 -1.40 -25.97
C TRP A 168 -10.97 -1.38 -25.10
N THR A 169 -10.81 -0.83 -23.90
CA THR A 169 -11.89 -0.69 -22.93
C THR A 169 -13.11 0.00 -23.53
N ASP A 170 -14.19 -0.72 -23.69
CA ASP A 170 -15.47 -0.23 -24.22
C ASP A 170 -16.57 -0.25 -23.15
N MET A 171 -17.52 0.66 -23.23
CA MET A 171 -18.72 0.64 -22.43
C MET A 171 -19.95 0.50 -23.33
N LEU A 172 -20.64 -0.65 -23.28
CA LEU A 172 -21.76 -0.96 -24.13
C LEU A 172 -23.01 -1.25 -23.29
N THR A 173 -24.08 -0.50 -23.49
CA THR A 173 -25.37 -0.72 -22.83
C THR A 173 -26.43 -1.04 -23.90
N GLY A 174 -27.11 -2.16 -23.76
CA GLY A 174 -28.15 -2.60 -24.67
C GLY A 174 -29.42 -1.77 -24.53
N GLY A 175 -29.94 -1.67 -23.31
CA GLY A 175 -31.14 -0.90 -22.98
C GLY A 175 -32.36 -1.77 -22.87
N GLY A 176 -33.13 -1.95 -23.93
CA GLY A 176 -34.29 -2.81 -23.87
C GLY A 176 -34.58 -3.51 -25.19
N GLY A 177 -34.84 -4.79 -25.08
CA GLY A 177 -34.96 -5.72 -26.21
C GLY A 177 -34.10 -6.95 -25.94
N ASP A 178 -34.02 -7.89 -26.85
CA ASP A 178 -33.12 -9.03 -26.75
C ASP A 178 -31.79 -8.61 -27.44
N ASP A 179 -30.81 -8.14 -26.67
CA ASP A 179 -29.61 -7.49 -27.17
C ASP A 179 -28.43 -8.45 -27.33
N ARG A 180 -27.48 -8.03 -28.16
CA ARG A 180 -26.20 -8.74 -28.29
C ARG A 180 -25.04 -7.76 -28.17
N LEU A 181 -24.28 -7.91 -27.12
CA LEU A 181 -23.12 -7.09 -26.82
C LEU A 181 -21.83 -7.92 -26.87
N THR A 182 -20.78 -7.37 -27.46
CA THR A 182 -19.48 -8.04 -27.55
C THR A 182 -18.39 -6.99 -27.34
N GLY A 183 -17.58 -7.15 -26.27
CA GLY A 183 -16.46 -6.26 -25.97
C GLY A 183 -15.28 -6.49 -26.92
N ASN A 184 -14.85 -7.69 -27.10
CA ASN A 184 -13.67 -8.26 -27.76
C ASN A 184 -12.39 -8.16 -26.95
N GLY A 185 -11.80 -7.01 -26.75
CA GLY A 185 -10.57 -6.88 -25.99
C GLY A 185 -10.47 -5.54 -25.28
N GLY A 186 -9.75 -5.50 -24.19
CA GLY A 186 -9.77 -4.41 -23.23
C GLY A 186 -10.56 -4.81 -21.98
N THR A 187 -10.62 -3.94 -21.02
CA THR A 187 -11.48 -4.14 -19.83
C THR A 187 -12.85 -3.53 -20.08
N ASP A 188 -13.78 -4.33 -20.56
CA ASP A 188 -15.06 -3.86 -21.05
C ASP A 188 -16.16 -3.82 -20.00
N ILE A 189 -17.10 -2.90 -20.13
CA ILE A 189 -18.30 -2.83 -19.30
C ILE A 189 -19.54 -3.02 -20.20
N LEU A 190 -20.24 -4.14 -20.01
CA LEU A 190 -21.40 -4.52 -20.79
C LEU A 190 -22.63 -4.63 -19.91
N SER A 191 -23.74 -3.96 -20.25
CA SER A 191 -25.03 -4.06 -19.57
C SER A 191 -26.14 -4.38 -20.59
N GLY A 192 -26.82 -5.51 -20.39
CA GLY A 192 -27.92 -5.94 -21.27
C GLY A 192 -29.15 -5.04 -21.12
N GLY A 193 -29.70 -5.00 -19.93
CA GLY A 193 -30.86 -4.17 -19.58
C GLY A 193 -32.15 -4.97 -19.46
N LEU A 194 -33.18 -4.66 -20.28
CA LEU A 194 -34.44 -5.40 -20.28
C LEU A 194 -34.48 -6.35 -21.48
N GLY A 195 -34.64 -7.63 -21.29
CA GLY A 195 -34.76 -8.58 -22.39
C GLY A 195 -33.98 -9.85 -22.12
N ASN A 196 -33.83 -10.72 -23.14
CA ASN A 196 -32.98 -11.91 -22.99
C ASN A 196 -31.71 -11.67 -23.78
N ASP A 197 -30.68 -11.26 -23.11
CA ASP A 197 -29.50 -10.68 -23.73
C ASP A 197 -28.35 -11.70 -23.90
N ILE A 198 -27.43 -11.39 -24.79
CA ILE A 198 -26.23 -12.16 -25.01
C ILE A 198 -25.03 -11.23 -24.94
N LEU A 199 -24.25 -11.40 -23.86
CA LEU A 199 -23.08 -10.59 -23.57
C LEU A 199 -21.82 -11.45 -23.68
N SER A 200 -20.77 -10.89 -24.30
CA SER A 200 -19.45 -11.52 -24.36
C SER A 200 -18.36 -10.48 -24.14
N GLY A 201 -17.60 -10.58 -23.05
CA GLY A 201 -16.48 -9.70 -22.72
C GLY A 201 -15.36 -9.87 -23.75
N GLY A 202 -14.64 -10.94 -23.68
CA GLY A 202 -13.63 -11.27 -24.69
C GLY A 202 -12.25 -11.51 -24.13
N GLN A 203 -11.31 -10.63 -24.35
CA GLN A 203 -9.99 -10.60 -23.73
C GLN A 203 -9.93 -9.39 -22.79
N GLY A 204 -9.47 -9.57 -21.57
CA GLY A 204 -9.36 -8.52 -20.57
C GLY A 204 -10.23 -8.83 -19.37
N SER A 205 -10.19 -7.97 -18.37
CA SER A 205 -10.99 -8.16 -17.17
C SER A 205 -12.32 -7.42 -17.27
N ASP A 206 -13.35 -8.13 -17.71
CA ASP A 206 -14.60 -7.56 -18.13
C ASP A 206 -15.67 -7.51 -17.02
N MET A 207 -16.60 -6.57 -17.11
CA MET A 207 -17.75 -6.46 -16.24
C MET A 207 -19.04 -6.58 -17.06
N LEU A 208 -19.80 -7.67 -16.84
CA LEU A 208 -21.02 -8.01 -17.58
C LEU A 208 -22.21 -8.04 -16.64
N SER A 209 -23.29 -7.31 -16.96
CA SER A 209 -24.59 -7.38 -16.27
C SER A 209 -25.71 -7.74 -17.24
N GLY A 210 -26.45 -8.82 -16.96
CA GLY A 210 -27.64 -9.20 -17.73
C GLY A 210 -28.84 -8.32 -17.42
N ASP A 211 -29.02 -7.95 -16.14
CA ASP A 211 -30.11 -7.15 -15.58
C ASP A 211 -31.48 -7.89 -15.54
N GLU A 212 -32.51 -7.58 -16.35
CA GLU A 212 -33.81 -8.25 -16.36
C GLU A 212 -33.99 -9.15 -17.58
N GLY A 213 -34.07 -10.46 -17.41
CA GLY A 213 -34.30 -11.39 -18.51
C GLY A 213 -33.73 -12.78 -18.29
N ASP A 214 -33.84 -13.70 -19.24
CA ASP A 214 -33.09 -14.97 -19.24
C ASP A 214 -31.82 -14.78 -20.10
N ASP A 215 -30.71 -14.42 -19.46
CA ASP A 215 -29.54 -13.89 -20.14
C ASP A 215 -28.41 -14.92 -20.36
N GLN A 216 -27.50 -14.64 -21.26
CA GLN A 216 -26.31 -15.42 -21.53
C GLN A 216 -25.06 -14.52 -21.50
N LEU A 217 -24.24 -14.69 -20.47
CA LEU A 217 -23.02 -13.95 -20.24
C LEU A 217 -21.80 -14.85 -20.40
N SER A 218 -20.76 -14.36 -21.06
CA SER A 218 -19.49 -15.05 -21.17
C SER A 218 -18.32 -14.07 -21.04
N GLY A 219 -17.49 -14.24 -19.99
CA GLY A 219 -16.27 -13.47 -19.77
C GLY A 219 -15.20 -13.83 -20.80
N SER A 220 -14.90 -15.08 -20.96
CA SER A 220 -13.96 -15.72 -21.89
C SER A 220 -12.51 -15.78 -21.40
N TYR A 221 -11.72 -14.75 -21.52
CA TYR A 221 -10.34 -14.66 -21.03
C TYR A 221 -10.17 -13.41 -20.17
N GLY A 222 -9.65 -13.54 -18.96
CA GLY A 222 -9.40 -12.44 -18.05
C GLY A 222 -9.94 -12.70 -16.65
N HIS A 223 -9.97 -11.67 -15.82
CA HIS A 223 -10.60 -11.76 -14.50
C HIS A 223 -11.95 -11.06 -14.56
N ASP A 224 -12.98 -11.82 -14.86
CA ASP A 224 -14.26 -11.26 -15.24
C ASP A 224 -15.26 -11.19 -14.07
N THR A 225 -16.15 -10.21 -14.13
CA THR A 225 -17.29 -10.08 -13.22
C THR A 225 -18.59 -10.21 -13.99
N LEU A 226 -19.36 -11.25 -13.71
CA LEU A 226 -20.62 -11.55 -14.37
C LEU A 226 -21.79 -11.52 -13.37
N GLU A 227 -22.78 -10.68 -13.60
CA GLU A 227 -24.01 -10.59 -12.82
C GLU A 227 -25.21 -10.93 -13.72
N GLY A 228 -25.93 -12.04 -13.43
CA GLY A 228 -27.08 -12.48 -14.22
C GLY A 228 -28.25 -11.50 -14.07
N GLY A 229 -28.70 -11.29 -12.83
CA GLY A 229 -29.78 -10.40 -12.50
C GLY A 229 -31.07 -11.10 -12.16
N THR A 230 -32.16 -10.78 -12.83
CA THR A 230 -33.42 -11.51 -12.63
C THR A 230 -33.78 -12.34 -13.86
N GLY A 231 -33.98 -13.63 -13.67
CA GLY A 231 -34.29 -14.53 -14.77
C GLY A 231 -33.65 -15.89 -14.58
N ASN A 232 -33.55 -16.69 -15.63
CA ASN A 232 -32.82 -17.96 -15.54
C ASN A 232 -31.60 -17.85 -16.44
N ASP A 233 -30.50 -17.45 -15.85
CA ASP A 233 -29.34 -16.95 -16.54
C ASP A 233 -28.29 -18.03 -16.77
N LYS A 234 -27.47 -17.80 -17.76
CA LYS A 234 -26.31 -18.63 -18.03
C LYS A 234 -25.05 -17.78 -18.03
N LEU A 235 -24.20 -18.01 -17.05
CA LEU A 235 -22.91 -17.34 -16.85
C LEU A 235 -21.78 -18.33 -17.11
N ASP A 236 -20.77 -17.91 -17.88
CA ASP A 236 -19.59 -18.67 -18.22
C ASP A 236 -18.36 -17.74 -18.05
N GLY A 237 -17.61 -17.91 -16.94
CA GLY A 237 -16.42 -17.08 -16.67
C GLY A 237 -15.34 -17.30 -17.70
N GLY A 238 -14.90 -18.52 -17.85
CA GLY A 238 -13.96 -18.91 -18.88
C GLY A 238 -12.57 -19.24 -18.39
N ASN A 239 -11.58 -18.42 -18.68
CA ASN A 239 -10.24 -18.55 -18.14
C ASN A 239 -9.92 -17.31 -17.33
N GLY A 240 -9.47 -17.48 -16.11
CA GLY A 240 -9.09 -16.37 -15.26
C GLY A 240 -9.54 -16.58 -13.83
N ILE A 241 -9.52 -15.55 -13.04
CA ILE A 241 -10.12 -15.55 -11.70
C ILE A 241 -11.42 -14.78 -11.79
N ASP A 242 -12.53 -15.48 -11.88
CA ASP A 242 -13.81 -14.90 -12.23
C ASP A 242 -14.75 -14.78 -11.01
N PHE A 243 -15.63 -13.78 -11.07
CA PHE A 243 -16.69 -13.59 -10.11
C PHE A 243 -18.05 -13.69 -10.80
N LEU A 244 -18.80 -14.76 -10.48
CA LEU A 244 -20.10 -15.04 -11.08
C LEU A 244 -21.21 -14.97 -10.05
N LYS A 245 -22.28 -14.26 -10.36
CA LYS A 245 -23.45 -14.12 -9.50
C LYS A 245 -24.74 -14.31 -10.28
N GLY A 246 -25.50 -15.36 -9.96
CA GLY A 246 -26.78 -15.66 -10.63
C GLY A 246 -27.89 -14.67 -10.23
N GLU A 247 -27.94 -14.31 -8.96
CA GLU A 247 -28.96 -13.48 -8.27
C GLU A 247 -30.31 -14.19 -8.13
N ALA A 248 -31.30 -13.91 -8.96
CA ALA A 248 -32.66 -14.42 -8.78
C ALA A 248 -33.18 -15.19 -9.98
N GLY A 249 -33.30 -16.50 -9.87
CA GLY A 249 -33.73 -17.35 -10.98
C GLY A 249 -33.28 -18.78 -10.79
N ASN A 250 -33.34 -19.58 -11.84
CA ASN A 250 -32.70 -20.91 -11.82
C ASN A 250 -31.51 -20.89 -12.78
N ASP A 251 -30.38 -20.58 -12.22
CA ASP A 251 -29.23 -20.14 -12.98
C ASP A 251 -28.27 -21.30 -13.30
N THR A 252 -27.44 -21.09 -14.29
CA THR A 252 -26.33 -21.97 -14.63
C THR A 252 -25.04 -21.19 -14.63
N LEU A 253 -24.18 -21.46 -13.66
CA LEU A 253 -22.90 -20.82 -13.49
C LEU A 253 -21.79 -21.82 -13.82
N LEU A 254 -20.86 -21.43 -14.66
CA LEU A 254 -19.66 -22.15 -15.01
C LEU A 254 -18.44 -21.25 -14.73
N GLY A 255 -17.60 -21.58 -13.74
CA GLY A 255 -16.39 -20.80 -13.43
C GLY A 255 -15.36 -20.95 -14.57
N GLY A 256 -14.89 -22.15 -14.76
CA GLY A 256 -13.99 -22.47 -15.87
C GLY A 256 -12.61 -22.91 -15.44
N ASN A 257 -11.58 -22.20 -15.87
CA ASN A 257 -10.22 -22.38 -15.37
C ASN A 257 -9.82 -21.17 -14.54
N GLY A 258 -9.33 -21.39 -13.35
CA GLY A 258 -8.91 -20.32 -12.43
C GLY A 258 -9.56 -20.45 -11.07
N MET A 259 -9.19 -19.55 -10.16
CA MET A 259 -9.74 -19.59 -8.80
C MET A 259 -11.01 -18.76 -8.72
N ASP A 260 -12.14 -19.32 -9.06
CA ASP A 260 -13.38 -18.60 -9.27
C ASP A 260 -14.22 -18.42 -7.99
N THR A 261 -15.06 -17.39 -8.00
CA THR A 261 -16.06 -17.16 -6.95
C THR A 261 -17.45 -17.17 -7.56
N LEU A 262 -18.28 -18.16 -7.17
CA LEU A 262 -19.60 -18.37 -7.73
C LEU A 262 -20.68 -18.25 -6.64
N ASP A 263 -21.71 -17.45 -6.88
CA ASP A 263 -22.89 -17.31 -6.00
C ASP A 263 -24.16 -17.59 -6.81
N GLY A 264 -24.86 -18.72 -6.50
CA GLY A 264 -26.10 -19.07 -7.19
C GLY A 264 -27.23 -18.06 -6.95
N GLY A 265 -27.46 -17.68 -5.69
CA GLY A 265 -28.48 -16.69 -5.32
C GLY A 265 -29.79 -17.31 -4.87
N GLU A 266 -30.95 -16.81 -5.38
CA GLU A 266 -32.27 -17.36 -5.13
C GLU A 266 -32.74 -18.21 -6.30
N GLY A 267 -33.02 -19.49 -6.09
CA GLY A 267 -33.54 -20.34 -7.17
C GLY A 267 -33.01 -21.76 -7.08
N ASN A 268 -33.16 -22.54 -8.16
CA ASN A 268 -32.59 -23.89 -8.20
C ASN A 268 -31.46 -23.91 -9.19
N ASP A 269 -30.26 -23.71 -8.69
CA ASP A 269 -29.12 -23.38 -9.49
C ASP A 269 -28.30 -24.61 -9.87
N THR A 270 -27.58 -24.49 -10.97
CA THR A 270 -26.58 -25.47 -11.38
C THR A 270 -25.24 -24.75 -11.46
N ILE A 271 -24.33 -25.10 -10.58
CA ILE A 271 -23.05 -24.44 -10.42
C ILE A 271 -21.94 -25.47 -10.67
N ASP A 272 -21.01 -25.12 -11.54
CA ASP A 272 -19.80 -25.90 -11.86
C ASP A 272 -18.60 -24.97 -11.69
N GLY A 273 -17.76 -25.20 -10.67
CA GLY A 273 -16.56 -24.38 -10.40
C GLY A 273 -15.55 -24.55 -11.52
N GLY A 274 -15.19 -25.79 -11.82
CA GLY A 274 -14.32 -26.07 -12.94
C GLY A 274 -12.95 -26.62 -12.56
N ALA A 275 -11.92 -25.83 -12.79
CA ALA A 275 -10.55 -26.20 -12.47
C ALA A 275 -9.88 -25.12 -11.63
N ASP A 276 -8.92 -25.56 -10.80
CA ASP A 276 -8.26 -24.74 -9.76
C ASP A 276 -9.15 -24.57 -8.51
N ASN A 277 -8.81 -23.69 -7.59
CA ASN A 277 -9.41 -23.66 -6.25
C ASN A 277 -10.58 -22.68 -6.15
N ASP A 278 -11.78 -23.16 -6.24
CA ASP A 278 -13.00 -22.34 -6.32
C ASP A 278 -13.67 -22.07 -4.97
N THR A 279 -14.40 -20.96 -4.91
CA THR A 279 -15.27 -20.62 -3.79
C THR A 279 -16.72 -20.53 -4.27
N ILE A 280 -17.57 -21.42 -3.79
CA ILE A 280 -18.95 -21.56 -4.25
C ILE A 280 -19.94 -21.32 -3.11
N THR A 281 -20.90 -20.44 -3.32
CA THR A 281 -22.10 -20.28 -2.47
C THR A 281 -23.30 -20.81 -3.24
N ALA A 282 -23.94 -21.85 -2.71
CA ALA A 282 -25.07 -22.48 -3.39
C ALA A 282 -26.30 -21.54 -3.45
N GLY A 283 -26.59 -20.85 -2.33
CA GLY A 283 -27.74 -19.96 -2.26
C GLY A 283 -28.98 -20.61 -1.65
N ALA A 284 -30.15 -20.17 -2.08
CA ALA A 284 -31.41 -20.65 -1.60
C ALA A 284 -32.18 -21.36 -2.69
N GLY A 285 -32.46 -22.65 -2.51
CA GLY A 285 -33.18 -23.46 -3.52
C GLY A 285 -32.87 -24.92 -3.47
N LEU A 286 -33.01 -25.59 -4.60
CA LEU A 286 -32.65 -26.98 -4.79
C LEU A 286 -31.42 -27.01 -5.72
N ASP A 287 -30.26 -26.80 -5.15
CA ASP A 287 -29.09 -26.51 -5.92
C ASP A 287 -28.25 -27.75 -6.23
N LYS A 288 -27.63 -27.71 -7.38
CA LYS A 288 -26.65 -28.70 -7.79
C LYS A 288 -25.30 -28.04 -7.96
N VAL A 289 -24.38 -28.37 -7.05
CA VAL A 289 -23.00 -27.89 -7.06
C VAL A 289 -22.06 -29.01 -7.46
N ILE A 290 -21.17 -28.72 -8.39
CA ILE A 290 -19.98 -29.50 -8.75
C ILE A 290 -18.81 -28.54 -8.56
N ALA A 291 -17.97 -28.76 -7.56
CA ALA A 291 -16.86 -27.84 -7.34
C ALA A 291 -15.75 -28.03 -8.37
N GLY A 292 -15.37 -29.29 -8.66
CA GLY A 292 -14.56 -29.54 -9.84
C GLY A 292 -13.21 -30.20 -9.60
N SER A 293 -12.15 -29.56 -10.01
CA SER A 293 -10.80 -30.01 -9.71
C SER A 293 -9.98 -28.89 -9.11
N GLY A 294 -9.47 -29.10 -7.95
CA GLY A 294 -8.79 -28.09 -7.14
C GLY A 294 -9.02 -28.36 -5.68
N ASN A 295 -8.69 -27.43 -4.82
CA ASN A 295 -9.06 -27.49 -3.41
C ASN A 295 -10.18 -26.47 -3.17
N ASP A 296 -11.39 -26.91 -3.33
CA ASP A 296 -12.57 -26.05 -3.42
C ASP A 296 -13.22 -25.77 -2.07
N THR A 297 -13.97 -24.66 -2.00
CA THR A 297 -14.76 -24.32 -0.81
C THR A 297 -16.22 -24.09 -1.17
N VAL A 298 -17.13 -24.95 -0.65
CA VAL A 298 -18.57 -24.80 -0.85
C VAL A 298 -19.24 -24.31 0.43
N LYS A 299 -19.97 -23.22 0.36
CA LYS A 299 -20.71 -22.60 1.47
C LYS A 299 -22.22 -22.82 1.33
N MET A 300 -22.88 -23.22 2.42
CA MET A 300 -24.33 -23.43 2.42
C MET A 300 -24.96 -23.31 3.80
N THR A 301 -26.26 -23.11 3.84
CA THR A 301 -27.05 -23.06 5.07
C THR A 301 -28.14 -24.11 5.04
N ILE A 302 -28.27 -24.89 6.11
CA ILE A 302 -29.30 -25.92 6.22
C ILE A 302 -30.72 -25.31 6.15
N ASN A 303 -31.65 -26.04 5.56
CA ASN A 303 -33.07 -25.70 5.37
C ASN A 303 -33.34 -24.55 4.35
N GLN A 304 -32.38 -24.23 3.50
CA GLN A 304 -32.62 -23.41 2.33
C GLN A 304 -32.98 -24.22 1.07
N GLY A 305 -32.70 -25.53 1.05
CA GLY A 305 -33.00 -26.42 -0.04
C GLY A 305 -32.69 -27.88 0.30
N LYS A 306 -32.63 -28.73 -0.72
CA LYS A 306 -32.10 -30.11 -0.63
C LYS A 306 -31.05 -30.28 -1.71
N ASP A 307 -29.93 -29.73 -1.43
CA ASP A 307 -28.90 -29.55 -2.43
C ASP A 307 -28.11 -30.83 -2.71
N THR A 308 -27.43 -30.85 -3.81
CA THR A 308 -26.50 -31.90 -4.17
C THR A 308 -25.13 -31.26 -4.38
N VAL A 309 -24.16 -31.61 -3.55
CA VAL A 309 -22.81 -31.06 -3.59
C VAL A 309 -21.83 -32.19 -3.89
N ASP A 310 -21.00 -31.99 -4.91
CA ASP A 310 -19.88 -32.85 -5.29
C ASP A 310 -18.60 -32.00 -5.25
N GLY A 311 -17.70 -32.27 -4.31
CA GLY A 311 -16.40 -31.56 -4.22
C GLY A 311 -15.50 -31.83 -5.42
N GLY A 312 -15.50 -33.06 -5.88
CA GLY A 312 -14.74 -33.41 -7.10
C GLY A 312 -13.39 -34.06 -6.80
N THR A 313 -12.31 -33.45 -7.25
CA THR A 313 -10.94 -33.97 -7.04
C THR A 313 -10.06 -32.90 -6.42
N GLY A 314 -9.46 -33.19 -5.28
CA GLY A 314 -8.60 -32.28 -4.54
C GLY A 314 -8.73 -32.52 -3.06
N THR A 315 -8.55 -31.48 -2.27
CA THR A 315 -8.92 -31.44 -0.85
C THR A 315 -9.99 -30.37 -0.70
N ASP A 316 -11.23 -30.82 -0.67
CA ASP A 316 -12.39 -29.94 -0.78
C ASP A 316 -13.01 -29.68 0.58
N ARG A 317 -13.43 -28.42 0.79
CA ARG A 317 -14.03 -27.96 2.03
C ARG A 317 -15.51 -27.63 1.85
N ILE A 318 -16.32 -28.02 2.83
CA ILE A 318 -17.69 -27.57 2.92
C ILE A 318 -17.92 -26.79 4.22
N ASP A 319 -18.50 -25.58 4.12
CA ASP A 319 -18.95 -24.74 5.26
C ASP A 319 -20.46 -24.83 5.38
N ILE A 320 -20.92 -25.43 6.48
CA ILE A 320 -22.35 -25.67 6.72
C ILE A 320 -22.77 -24.99 8.02
N SER A 321 -23.74 -24.10 7.94
CA SER A 321 -24.34 -23.42 9.09
C SER A 321 -25.74 -23.92 9.44
N GLY A 322 -26.10 -23.84 10.73
CA GLY A 322 -27.46 -24.16 11.24
C GLY A 322 -27.73 -25.63 11.44
N ILE A 323 -26.69 -26.47 11.54
CA ILE A 323 -26.86 -27.92 11.81
C ILE A 323 -27.47 -28.11 13.20
N SER A 324 -28.43 -28.99 13.32
CA SER A 324 -29.01 -29.42 14.62
C SER A 324 -28.96 -30.95 14.78
N GLY A 325 -28.43 -31.41 15.91
CA GLY A 325 -28.41 -32.83 16.28
C GLY A 325 -27.11 -33.51 15.83
N THR A 326 -27.21 -34.59 15.05
CA THR A 326 -26.05 -35.45 14.78
C THR A 326 -25.62 -35.38 13.32
N PHE A 327 -24.33 -35.06 13.10
CA PHE A 327 -23.65 -35.22 11.82
C PHE A 327 -22.46 -36.16 11.99
N THR A 328 -22.30 -37.08 11.06
CA THR A 328 -21.15 -38.00 11.03
C THR A 328 -20.67 -38.13 9.60
N ALA A 329 -19.50 -37.59 9.32
CA ALA A 329 -18.85 -37.69 8.03
C ALA A 329 -18.54 -39.16 7.71
N LYS A 330 -18.65 -39.52 6.43
CA LYS A 330 -18.17 -40.74 5.84
C LYS A 330 -16.93 -40.47 4.98
N ALA A 331 -16.21 -41.52 4.59
CA ALA A 331 -15.10 -41.32 3.67
C ALA A 331 -15.54 -40.50 2.44
N ALA A 332 -14.69 -39.63 1.92
CA ALA A 332 -15.05 -38.62 0.93
C ALA A 332 -15.83 -39.16 -0.28
N ASN A 333 -15.45 -40.34 -0.76
CA ASN A 333 -16.12 -41.03 -1.88
C ASN A 333 -17.48 -41.66 -1.55
N LEU A 334 -18.04 -41.42 -0.35
CA LEU A 334 -19.33 -41.93 0.10
C LEU A 334 -20.27 -40.75 0.38
N THR A 335 -21.50 -40.85 -0.12
CA THR A 335 -22.50 -39.82 0.07
C THR A 335 -22.88 -39.61 1.53
N ASN A 336 -22.67 -38.41 2.03
CA ASN A 336 -23.23 -37.89 3.26
C ASN A 336 -24.65 -37.35 3.00
N THR A 337 -25.53 -37.42 4.00
CA THR A 337 -26.87 -36.85 3.88
C THR A 337 -27.18 -36.08 5.13
N LEU A 338 -27.47 -34.79 4.97
CA LEU A 338 -27.85 -33.88 6.05
C LEU A 338 -29.29 -34.09 6.50
N SER A 339 -29.66 -33.44 7.60
CA SER A 339 -30.99 -33.59 8.21
C SER A 339 -32.16 -33.11 7.33
N ASP A 340 -31.91 -32.14 6.46
CA ASP A 340 -32.88 -31.60 5.48
C ASP A 340 -32.98 -32.45 4.21
N GLY A 341 -32.03 -33.34 3.97
CA GLY A 341 -31.95 -34.22 2.82
C GLY A 341 -30.90 -33.81 1.78
N THR A 342 -30.16 -32.74 2.00
CA THR A 342 -28.97 -32.36 1.21
C THR A 342 -27.96 -33.51 1.16
N THR A 343 -27.35 -33.72 0.03
CA THR A 343 -26.37 -34.79 -0.19
C THR A 343 -25.01 -34.22 -0.58
N ILE A 344 -23.94 -34.76 0.04
CA ILE A 344 -22.58 -34.29 -0.11
C ILE A 344 -21.69 -35.51 -0.43
N ILE A 345 -20.79 -35.36 -1.39
CA ILE A 345 -19.82 -36.41 -1.78
C ILE A 345 -18.47 -35.73 -2.12
N ASN A 346 -17.38 -36.45 -1.96
CA ASN A 346 -16.02 -36.00 -2.28
C ASN A 346 -15.65 -34.71 -1.51
N ILE A 347 -15.81 -34.69 -0.18
CA ILE A 347 -15.42 -33.60 0.71
C ILE A 347 -14.51 -34.18 1.79
N GLU A 348 -13.37 -33.55 1.99
CA GLU A 348 -12.34 -33.91 2.98
C GLU A 348 -12.38 -33.05 4.21
N ASP A 349 -12.54 -31.71 4.06
CA ASP A 349 -12.54 -30.70 5.13
C ASP A 349 -13.96 -30.21 5.45
N TYR A 350 -14.26 -30.06 6.72
CA TYR A 350 -15.59 -29.64 7.15
C TYR A 350 -15.51 -28.41 8.08
N THR A 351 -16.28 -27.37 7.76
CA THR A 351 -16.63 -26.31 8.69
C THR A 351 -18.08 -26.50 9.11
N LEU A 352 -18.33 -26.96 10.34
CA LEU A 352 -19.67 -27.29 10.84
C LEU A 352 -20.07 -26.36 11.97
N ARG A 353 -21.18 -25.65 11.81
CA ARG A 353 -21.74 -24.80 12.87
C ARG A 353 -23.05 -25.37 13.39
N GLY A 354 -23.08 -25.63 14.70
CA GLY A 354 -24.19 -26.18 15.41
C GLY A 354 -25.33 -25.19 15.70
N SER A 355 -26.19 -25.59 16.55
CA SER A 355 -27.35 -24.84 17.02
C SER A 355 -27.19 -24.42 18.48
N SER A 356 -28.24 -23.92 19.14
CA SER A 356 -28.25 -23.70 20.58
C SER A 356 -28.65 -24.96 21.40
N GLY A 357 -28.75 -26.11 20.77
CA GLY A 357 -29.11 -27.39 21.38
C GLY A 357 -27.93 -28.35 21.43
N THR A 358 -28.15 -29.55 21.95
CA THR A 358 -27.11 -30.57 22.01
C THR A 358 -26.80 -31.12 20.62
N ASP A 359 -25.58 -30.89 20.17
CA ASP A 359 -25.12 -31.31 18.85
C ASP A 359 -24.00 -32.38 18.97
N LYS A 360 -23.90 -33.22 17.94
CA LYS A 360 -22.89 -34.22 17.86
C LYS A 360 -22.27 -34.28 16.48
N PHE A 361 -21.04 -33.78 16.36
CA PHE A 361 -20.30 -33.83 15.12
C PHE A 361 -19.17 -34.84 15.20
N THR A 362 -18.96 -35.54 14.11
CA THR A 362 -17.82 -36.47 13.94
C THR A 362 -17.35 -36.35 12.51
N THR A 363 -16.13 -35.91 12.34
CA THR A 363 -15.43 -35.88 11.06
C THR A 363 -14.37 -36.98 11.04
N LEU A 364 -13.60 -37.15 9.99
CA LEU A 364 -12.69 -38.28 9.82
C LEU A 364 -11.23 -37.86 9.62
N GLY A 365 -10.99 -36.89 8.80
CA GLY A 365 -9.66 -36.42 8.47
C GLY A 365 -9.77 -35.18 7.58
N GLY A 366 -8.66 -34.48 7.38
CA GLY A 366 -8.62 -33.15 6.80
C GLY A 366 -8.39 -32.09 7.88
N THR A 367 -8.57 -30.82 7.54
CA THR A 367 -8.49 -29.73 8.51
C THR A 367 -9.91 -29.23 8.80
N ASP A 368 -10.47 -29.66 9.92
CA ASP A 368 -11.86 -29.42 10.25
C ASP A 368 -12.06 -28.25 11.23
N TYR A 369 -13.18 -27.53 11.07
CA TYR A 369 -13.62 -26.45 11.97
C TYR A 369 -15.00 -26.82 12.56
N LEU A 370 -15.04 -27.18 13.84
CA LEU A 370 -16.26 -27.63 14.48
C LEU A 370 -16.70 -26.63 15.54
N TYR A 371 -17.93 -26.09 15.41
CA TYR A 371 -18.52 -25.13 16.35
C TYR A 371 -19.78 -25.72 16.96
N GLY A 372 -19.78 -26.00 18.30
CA GLY A 372 -20.95 -26.48 19.03
C GLY A 372 -22.00 -25.40 19.29
N GLU A 373 -21.53 -24.14 19.47
CA GLU A 373 -22.31 -22.96 19.78
C GLU A 373 -22.91 -23.00 21.21
N GLY A 374 -23.97 -23.71 21.44
CA GLY A 374 -24.55 -23.82 22.77
C GLY A 374 -25.29 -25.10 22.96
N GLY A 375 -25.19 -25.65 24.15
CA GLY A 375 -25.74 -26.98 24.42
C GLY A 375 -24.74 -27.79 25.26
N ASN A 376 -24.90 -29.11 25.26
CA ASN A 376 -23.85 -29.97 25.77
C ASN A 376 -23.43 -30.87 24.62
N ASP A 377 -22.39 -30.49 23.96
CA ASP A 377 -22.05 -30.97 22.63
C ASP A 377 -20.99 -32.07 22.67
N THR A 378 -20.91 -32.82 21.60
CA THR A 378 -19.86 -33.83 21.40
C THR A 378 -19.26 -33.65 20.03
N LEU A 379 -18.02 -33.11 20.01
CA LEU A 379 -17.31 -32.76 18.79
C LEU A 379 -16.08 -33.61 18.66
N LYS A 380 -15.93 -34.30 17.52
CA LYS A 380 -14.79 -35.18 17.21
C LYS A 380 -14.25 -34.80 15.84
N ALA A 381 -13.03 -34.32 15.78
CA ALA A 381 -12.45 -33.80 14.58
C ALA A 381 -11.78 -34.90 13.72
N GLY A 382 -11.05 -35.85 14.32
CA GLY A 382 -10.52 -36.95 13.56
C GLY A 382 -9.03 -36.88 13.32
N ALA A 383 -8.60 -36.90 12.09
CA ALA A 383 -7.18 -36.80 11.76
C ALA A 383 -6.93 -35.56 10.92
N GLY A 384 -6.04 -34.74 11.35
CA GLY A 384 -5.74 -33.46 10.73
C GLY A 384 -5.31 -32.45 11.77
N ASN A 385 -5.12 -31.21 11.38
CA ASN A 385 -4.88 -30.14 12.35
C ASN A 385 -6.17 -29.33 12.51
N ASP A 386 -6.95 -29.67 13.51
CA ASP A 386 -8.35 -29.29 13.63
C ASP A 386 -8.58 -28.10 14.58
N PHE A 387 -9.70 -27.42 14.40
CA PHE A 387 -10.16 -26.33 15.24
C PHE A 387 -11.54 -26.66 15.80
N VAL A 388 -11.62 -26.90 17.12
CA VAL A 388 -12.84 -27.34 17.77
C VAL A 388 -13.27 -26.35 18.82
N TYR A 389 -14.47 -25.80 18.70
CA TYR A 389 -15.07 -24.83 19.61
C TYR A 389 -16.36 -25.40 20.23
N GLY A 390 -16.31 -25.69 21.55
CA GLY A 390 -17.48 -26.23 22.28
C GLY A 390 -18.59 -25.20 22.45
N GLY A 391 -18.24 -24.01 22.96
CA GLY A 391 -19.16 -22.89 23.14
C GLY A 391 -19.71 -22.76 24.55
N ILE A 392 -21.03 -22.70 24.72
CA ILE A 392 -21.68 -22.62 26.03
C ILE A 392 -22.31 -23.96 26.40
N GLY A 393 -21.80 -24.61 27.44
CA GLY A 393 -22.36 -25.90 27.83
C GLY A 393 -21.41 -26.75 28.64
N ASN A 394 -21.69 -28.06 28.74
CA ASN A 394 -20.68 -29.00 29.22
C ASN A 394 -20.34 -29.91 28.09
N ASP A 395 -19.25 -29.58 27.43
CA ASP A 395 -18.92 -30.10 26.13
C ASP A 395 -17.87 -31.22 26.20
N ALA A 396 -17.89 -32.09 25.22
CA ALA A 396 -16.90 -33.15 25.07
C ALA A 396 -16.26 -32.98 23.66
N ILE A 397 -15.02 -32.45 23.65
CA ILE A 397 -14.29 -32.14 22.42
C ILE A 397 -13.06 -33.05 22.32
N TYR A 398 -12.82 -33.56 21.13
CA TYR A 398 -11.77 -34.52 20.81
C TYR A 398 -11.08 -34.10 19.51
N GLY A 399 -9.75 -33.85 19.57
CA GLY A 399 -8.91 -33.60 18.39
C GLY A 399 -8.64 -34.90 17.62
N GLU A 400 -8.17 -35.90 18.31
CA GLU A 400 -7.74 -37.23 17.88
C GLU A 400 -6.32 -37.23 17.29
N ASP A 401 -6.08 -37.34 15.96
CA ASP A 401 -4.72 -37.37 15.38
C ASP A 401 -4.38 -36.02 14.71
N GLY A 402 -3.37 -35.31 15.17
CA GLY A 402 -2.91 -34.05 14.56
C GLY A 402 -2.49 -33.01 15.60
N ASN A 403 -2.26 -31.80 15.19
CA ASN A 403 -1.98 -30.69 16.09
C ASN A 403 -3.23 -29.82 16.19
N ASP A 404 -4.01 -30.05 17.24
CA ASP A 404 -5.37 -29.52 17.33
C ASP A 404 -5.50 -28.28 18.23
N TYR A 405 -6.42 -27.41 17.85
CA TYR A 405 -6.82 -26.27 18.67
C TYR A 405 -8.23 -26.52 19.25
N LEU A 406 -8.29 -26.67 20.58
CA LEU A 406 -9.47 -27.15 21.27
C LEU A 406 -9.94 -26.07 22.27
N ASP A 407 -10.94 -25.28 21.91
CA ASP A 407 -11.58 -24.29 22.77
C ASP A 407 -12.91 -24.84 23.30
N ALA A 408 -12.93 -25.23 24.55
CA ALA A 408 -14.13 -25.81 25.13
C ALA A 408 -15.20 -24.76 25.48
N GLY A 409 -14.79 -23.47 25.57
CA GLY A 409 -15.70 -22.41 25.96
C GLY A 409 -16.08 -22.47 27.46
N LYS A 410 -17.34 -22.17 27.77
CA LYS A 410 -17.79 -22.07 29.17
C LYS A 410 -18.52 -23.33 29.65
N GLY A 411 -18.08 -23.86 30.75
CA GLY A 411 -18.75 -25.04 31.31
C GLY A 411 -17.86 -25.95 32.13
N LYS A 412 -18.33 -27.17 32.24
CA LYS A 412 -17.54 -28.28 32.78
C LYS A 412 -17.28 -29.28 31.65
N ASP A 413 -16.11 -29.24 31.10
CA ASP A 413 -15.84 -29.83 29.81
C ASP A 413 -14.90 -31.03 29.90
N ILE A 414 -14.92 -31.82 28.84
CA ILE A 414 -13.96 -32.88 28.56
C ILE A 414 -13.21 -32.53 27.28
N ILE A 415 -11.91 -32.39 27.38
CA ILE A 415 -11.04 -32.08 26.27
C ILE A 415 -10.06 -33.24 26.12
N SER A 416 -9.93 -33.75 24.91
CA SER A 416 -8.90 -34.72 24.55
C SER A 416 -8.17 -34.28 23.33
N GLY A 417 -6.87 -33.97 23.42
CA GLY A 417 -6.02 -33.68 22.27
C GLY A 417 -5.92 -34.92 21.40
N GLY A 418 -5.07 -35.80 21.74
CA GLY A 418 -4.87 -37.05 21.02
C GLY A 418 -3.42 -37.36 20.76
N THR A 419 -3.07 -37.52 19.48
CA THR A 419 -1.66 -37.66 19.10
C THR A 419 -1.21 -36.36 18.37
N GLY A 420 -0.14 -35.76 18.83
CA GLY A 420 0.39 -34.54 18.22
C GLY A 420 0.83 -33.49 19.23
N THR A 421 0.73 -32.26 18.87
CA THR A 421 0.93 -31.13 19.77
C THR A 421 -0.33 -30.29 19.84
N ASP A 422 -1.12 -30.53 20.88
CA ASP A 422 -2.47 -30.02 21.01
C ASP A 422 -2.56 -28.82 21.94
N THR A 423 -3.42 -27.87 21.60
CA THR A 423 -3.69 -26.68 22.40
C THR A 423 -5.09 -26.71 22.99
N ALA A 424 -5.21 -26.74 24.32
CA ALA A 424 -6.48 -26.55 25.00
C ALA A 424 -6.64 -25.09 25.46
N VAL A 425 -7.79 -24.50 25.12
CA VAL A 425 -8.23 -23.20 25.62
C VAL A 425 -9.34 -23.40 26.62
N ILE A 426 -9.19 -22.82 27.82
CA ILE A 426 -10.12 -22.93 28.91
C ILE A 426 -10.46 -21.58 29.50
N ASP A 427 -11.70 -21.12 29.29
CA ASP A 427 -12.22 -19.89 29.90
C ASP A 427 -12.97 -20.21 31.21
N ALA A 428 -12.37 -19.93 32.34
CA ALA A 428 -12.96 -20.05 33.66
C ALA A 428 -13.34 -18.68 34.26
N SER A 429 -13.46 -17.66 33.48
CA SER A 429 -13.76 -16.28 33.88
C SER A 429 -15.18 -16.14 34.49
N ASP A 430 -16.09 -17.03 34.16
CA ASP A 430 -17.45 -17.10 34.67
C ASP A 430 -17.52 -17.55 36.15
N LEU A 431 -16.47 -18.14 36.68
CA LEU A 431 -16.39 -18.51 38.10
C LEU A 431 -16.20 -17.30 39.04
N GLY A 432 -15.96 -16.12 38.47
CA GLY A 432 -15.94 -14.83 39.16
C GLY A 432 -14.88 -14.72 40.25
N THR A 433 -15.31 -14.65 41.53
CA THR A 433 -14.40 -14.55 42.68
C THR A 433 -14.02 -15.91 43.31
N THR A 434 -14.43 -17.02 42.71
CA THR A 434 -14.12 -18.36 43.22
C THR A 434 -12.70 -18.72 42.81
N ALA A 435 -11.89 -19.12 43.81
CA ALA A 435 -10.53 -19.56 43.55
C ALA A 435 -10.48 -20.77 42.60
N VAL A 436 -9.74 -20.61 41.51
CA VAL A 436 -9.54 -21.66 40.52
C VAL A 436 -8.21 -22.37 40.77
N THR A 437 -8.22 -23.68 40.70
CA THR A 437 -6.97 -24.45 40.68
C THR A 437 -6.86 -25.27 39.43
N PHE A 438 -5.73 -25.22 38.82
CA PHE A 438 -5.37 -26.04 37.66
C PHE A 438 -4.04 -26.72 37.86
N SER A 439 -3.94 -27.95 37.41
CA SER A 439 -2.66 -28.66 37.41
C SER A 439 -2.61 -29.75 36.36
N VAL A 440 -1.45 -29.84 35.69
CA VAL A 440 -1.14 -30.96 34.77
C VAL A 440 -0.28 -32.00 35.49
N SER A 441 -0.62 -33.28 35.32
CA SER A 441 0.15 -34.40 35.85
C SER A 441 0.17 -35.57 34.86
N GLY A 442 1.32 -35.84 34.28
CA GLY A 442 1.42 -36.76 33.16
C GLY A 442 0.72 -36.14 31.94
N ASN A 443 -0.19 -36.92 31.34
CA ASN A 443 -0.99 -36.46 30.18
C ASN A 443 -2.37 -35.92 30.58
N LYS A 444 -2.60 -35.61 31.84
CA LYS A 444 -3.92 -35.19 32.34
C LYS A 444 -3.86 -33.84 33.05
N GLY A 445 -4.65 -32.88 32.54
CA GLY A 445 -4.95 -31.63 33.22
C GLY A 445 -6.30 -31.70 33.99
N THR A 446 -6.40 -30.93 35.05
CA THR A 446 -7.64 -30.88 35.87
C THR A 446 -7.86 -29.49 36.41
N LEU A 447 -9.01 -28.92 36.14
CA LEU A 447 -9.48 -27.64 36.70
C LEU A 447 -10.46 -27.87 37.84
N SER A 448 -10.50 -26.95 38.80
CA SER A 448 -11.34 -27.08 40.01
C SER A 448 -12.87 -27.08 39.75
N ASN A 449 -13.34 -26.48 38.61
CA ASN A 449 -14.74 -26.59 38.18
C ASN A 449 -15.15 -27.99 37.73
N GLY A 450 -14.16 -28.85 37.48
CA GLY A 450 -14.30 -30.24 37.04
C GLY A 450 -14.07 -30.46 35.55
N THR A 451 -13.66 -29.46 34.81
CA THR A 451 -13.11 -29.62 33.45
C THR A 451 -11.85 -30.48 33.49
N THR A 452 -11.74 -31.40 32.55
CA THR A 452 -10.61 -32.33 32.46
C THR A 452 -10.04 -32.36 31.07
N THR A 453 -8.70 -32.37 30.96
CA THR A 453 -8.00 -32.59 29.72
C THR A 453 -7.21 -33.88 29.71
N THR A 454 -7.01 -34.46 28.56
CA THR A 454 -6.13 -35.62 28.34
C THR A 454 -5.34 -35.46 27.05
N ASP A 455 -4.09 -35.84 27.04
CA ASP A 455 -3.22 -35.80 25.88
C ASP A 455 -3.23 -34.42 25.19
N VAL A 456 -2.81 -33.39 25.97
CA VAL A 456 -2.70 -31.96 25.58
C VAL A 456 -1.36 -31.43 26.04
N GLU A 457 -0.64 -30.75 25.19
CA GLU A 457 0.72 -30.23 25.43
C GLU A 457 0.72 -28.75 25.75
N ILE A 458 -0.19 -27.96 25.19
CA ILE A 458 -0.25 -26.51 25.34
C ILE A 458 -1.58 -26.10 26.00
N TYR A 459 -1.50 -25.22 26.99
CA TYR A 459 -2.68 -24.75 27.70
C TYR A 459 -2.81 -23.24 27.70
N LYS A 460 -3.96 -22.72 27.33
CA LYS A 460 -4.35 -21.31 27.46
C LYS A 460 -5.51 -21.22 28.47
N ILE A 461 -5.25 -20.64 29.65
CA ILE A 461 -6.22 -20.61 30.76
C ILE A 461 -6.46 -19.17 31.18
N THR A 462 -7.71 -18.77 31.21
CA THR A 462 -8.16 -17.48 31.72
C THR A 462 -9.07 -17.71 32.93
N THR A 463 -8.76 -17.03 34.04
CA THR A 463 -9.61 -16.97 35.22
C THR A 463 -10.08 -15.53 35.50
N ALA A 464 -10.76 -15.24 36.60
CA ALA A 464 -11.27 -13.93 36.90
C ALA A 464 -10.65 -13.25 38.12
N SER A 465 -11.30 -13.36 39.30
CA SER A 465 -10.92 -12.57 40.50
C SER A 465 -10.75 -13.42 41.73
N GLY A 466 -10.23 -14.61 41.63
CA GLY A 466 -9.97 -15.56 42.75
C GLY A 466 -8.58 -15.41 43.27
N ASN A 467 -8.22 -16.20 44.27
CA ASN A 467 -6.84 -16.48 44.60
C ASN A 467 -6.47 -17.80 43.93
N ASP A 468 -5.98 -17.71 42.73
CA ASP A 468 -5.89 -18.83 41.82
C ASP A 468 -4.53 -19.55 41.92
N VAL A 469 -4.51 -20.81 41.57
CA VAL A 469 -3.26 -21.61 41.58
C VAL A 469 -3.19 -22.40 40.28
N LEU A 470 -2.37 -21.96 39.37
CA LEU A 470 -2.20 -22.59 38.06
C LEU A 470 -0.79 -23.20 37.93
N LYS A 471 -0.72 -24.47 37.54
CA LYS A 471 0.53 -25.23 37.45
C LYS A 471 0.62 -25.97 36.14
N ALA A 472 1.57 -25.59 35.31
CA ALA A 472 1.83 -26.27 34.04
C ALA A 472 2.27 -27.74 34.19
N GLY A 473 3.03 -28.04 35.22
CA GLY A 473 3.46 -29.43 35.52
C GLY A 473 4.33 -30.00 34.41
N THR A 474 3.74 -30.85 33.54
CA THR A 474 4.41 -31.52 32.42
C THR A 474 4.00 -30.93 31.04
N ALA A 475 3.24 -29.84 31.00
CA ALA A 475 2.89 -29.17 29.77
C ALA A 475 4.14 -28.66 29.04
N GLN A 476 4.07 -28.53 27.72
CA GLN A 476 5.17 -28.00 26.92
C GLN A 476 5.17 -26.45 26.91
N GLN A 477 3.99 -25.83 26.97
CA GLN A 477 3.82 -24.38 27.05
C GLN A 477 2.50 -24.02 27.70
N VAL A 478 2.49 -22.90 28.44
CA VAL A 478 1.25 -22.35 28.99
C VAL A 478 1.08 -20.86 28.76
N VAL A 479 -0.18 -20.44 28.66
CA VAL A 479 -0.63 -19.06 28.72
C VAL A 479 -1.61 -18.95 29.88
N PHE A 480 -1.21 -18.32 30.98
CA PHE A 480 -2.06 -18.14 32.16
C PHE A 480 -2.42 -16.68 32.35
N ASN A 481 -3.73 -16.37 32.48
CA ASN A 481 -4.24 -15.05 32.78
C ASN A 481 -5.19 -15.16 33.99
N THR A 482 -4.82 -14.59 35.14
CA THR A 482 -5.58 -14.80 36.39
C THR A 482 -6.41 -13.60 36.87
N GLY A 483 -6.05 -12.38 36.49
CA GLY A 483 -6.87 -11.19 36.74
C GLY A 483 -6.65 -10.55 38.10
N LYS A 484 -7.59 -10.67 39.04
CA LYS A 484 -7.45 -10.11 40.42
C LYS A 484 -7.38 -11.19 41.45
N GLY A 485 -6.48 -11.07 42.41
CA GLY A 485 -6.35 -12.07 43.49
C GLY A 485 -4.95 -12.09 44.07
N ASN A 486 -4.68 -13.06 44.91
CA ASN A 486 -3.30 -13.35 45.26
C ASN A 486 -2.95 -14.71 44.67
N ASP A 487 -2.39 -14.66 43.48
CA ASP A 487 -2.33 -15.80 42.60
C ASP A 487 -0.98 -16.54 42.66
N GLN A 488 -0.96 -17.77 42.25
CA GLN A 488 0.26 -18.57 42.15
C GLN A 488 0.32 -19.22 40.76
N LEU A 489 1.25 -18.76 39.95
CA LEU A 489 1.49 -19.24 38.61
C LEU A 489 2.82 -19.97 38.52
N PHE A 490 2.83 -21.15 37.90
CA PHE A 490 4.01 -21.96 37.64
C PHE A 490 4.03 -22.42 36.19
N GLY A 491 4.92 -21.84 35.38
CA GLY A 491 5.04 -22.09 33.95
C GLY A 491 5.60 -23.48 33.61
N GLY A 492 6.73 -23.81 34.12
CA GLY A 492 7.30 -25.15 33.91
C GLY A 492 8.54 -25.19 33.03
N ASN A 493 8.51 -25.90 31.92
CA ASN A 493 9.68 -26.07 31.05
C ASN A 493 9.54 -25.42 29.66
N GLY A 494 8.42 -24.81 29.33
CA GLY A 494 8.15 -24.23 28.03
C GLY A 494 8.48 -22.74 28.00
N SER A 495 8.32 -22.13 26.84
CA SER A 495 8.30 -20.66 26.76
C SER A 495 6.89 -20.17 27.09
N ASP A 496 6.71 -19.75 28.33
CA ASP A 496 5.40 -19.53 28.93
C ASP A 496 4.99 -18.05 28.94
N GLN A 497 3.69 -17.80 28.95
CA GLN A 497 3.13 -16.46 29.13
C GLN A 497 2.31 -16.44 30.43
N LEU A 498 2.79 -15.68 31.40
CA LEU A 498 2.20 -15.65 32.73
C LEU A 498 1.76 -14.23 33.11
N ASN A 499 0.47 -14.01 33.21
CA ASN A 499 -0.12 -12.73 33.61
C ASN A 499 -0.93 -12.92 34.89
N ALA A 500 -0.41 -12.41 36.00
CA ALA A 500 -1.04 -12.55 37.32
C ALA A 500 -2.07 -11.46 37.62
N GLY A 501 -1.87 -10.24 37.09
CA GLY A 501 -2.78 -9.11 37.24
C GLY A 501 -2.66 -8.41 38.60
N GLU A 502 -3.81 -8.03 39.21
CA GLU A 502 -3.81 -7.28 40.47
C GLU A 502 -3.76 -8.19 41.70
N GLY A 503 -2.74 -8.03 42.56
CA GLY A 503 -2.71 -8.84 43.78
C GLY A 503 -1.36 -8.89 44.46
N ASN A 504 -1.19 -9.86 45.36
CA ASN A 504 0.13 -10.19 45.89
C ASN A 504 0.51 -11.57 45.39
N ASP A 505 1.20 -11.58 44.28
CA ASP A 505 1.31 -12.76 43.45
C ASP A 505 2.66 -13.44 43.57
N LYS A 506 2.63 -14.73 43.33
CA LYS A 506 3.83 -15.54 43.22
C LYS A 506 3.90 -16.17 41.84
N ILE A 507 4.90 -15.79 41.08
CA ILE A 507 5.09 -16.27 39.72
C ILE A 507 6.45 -16.97 39.61
N ASP A 508 6.45 -18.12 38.96
CA ASP A 508 7.63 -18.91 38.68
C ASP A 508 7.55 -19.35 37.22
N GLY A 509 8.36 -18.73 36.34
CA GLY A 509 8.39 -19.04 34.90
C GLY A 509 8.89 -20.46 34.69
N GLY A 510 10.08 -20.74 35.20
CA GLY A 510 10.66 -22.08 35.17
C GLY A 510 11.84 -22.20 34.22
N ALA A 511 11.72 -22.91 33.15
CA ALA A 511 12.73 -23.03 32.14
C ALA A 511 12.12 -22.81 30.73
N GLY A 512 12.81 -22.07 29.92
CA GLY A 512 12.31 -21.59 28.61
C GLY A 512 12.37 -20.07 28.54
N ASN A 513 12.02 -19.49 27.44
CA ASN A 513 11.98 -18.03 27.32
C ASN A 513 10.59 -17.51 27.69
N ASP A 514 10.47 -17.07 28.95
CA ASP A 514 9.17 -16.73 29.53
C ASP A 514 8.81 -15.25 29.38
N THR A 515 7.53 -14.98 29.22
CA THR A 515 6.97 -13.63 29.25
C THR A 515 6.05 -13.50 30.48
N ILE A 516 6.47 -12.70 31.42
CA ILE A 516 5.77 -12.54 32.70
C ILE A 516 5.27 -11.10 32.81
N SER A 517 3.99 -10.92 33.08
CA SER A 517 3.40 -9.63 33.38
C SER A 517 2.63 -9.62 34.68
N ASP A 518 2.74 -8.51 35.40
CA ASP A 518 2.11 -8.34 36.69
C ASP A 518 1.70 -6.89 36.95
N THR A 519 0.62 -6.70 37.69
CA THR A 519 0.04 -5.36 37.88
C THR A 519 -0.29 -5.09 39.35
N GLY A 520 0.57 -4.35 40.02
CA GLY A 520 0.36 -3.89 41.41
C GLY A 520 0.47 -4.98 42.47
N GLY A 521 0.70 -4.55 43.72
CA GLY A 521 0.81 -5.45 44.89
C GLY A 521 2.22 -5.78 45.32
N ASN A 522 2.33 -6.79 46.25
CA ASN A 522 3.63 -7.22 46.71
C ASN A 522 3.96 -8.58 46.10
N ASN A 523 4.74 -8.57 45.06
CA ASN A 523 4.92 -9.74 44.21
C ASN A 523 6.30 -10.36 44.36
N THR A 524 6.34 -11.65 44.11
CA THR A 524 7.58 -12.41 44.02
C THR A 524 7.62 -13.16 42.72
N ILE A 525 8.52 -12.74 41.85
CA ILE A 525 8.67 -13.25 40.49
C ILE A 525 10.04 -13.90 40.37
N THR A 526 10.05 -15.13 39.89
CA THR A 526 11.25 -15.85 39.47
C THR A 526 11.04 -16.20 38.01
N ALA A 527 11.85 -15.65 37.09
CA ALA A 527 11.72 -15.96 35.69
C ALA A 527 12.32 -17.33 35.37
N GLY A 528 13.60 -17.53 35.61
CA GLY A 528 14.17 -18.88 35.66
C GLY A 528 15.35 -19.11 34.71
N ASP A 529 15.30 -20.18 33.94
CA ASP A 529 16.31 -20.49 32.92
C ASP A 529 15.80 -20.09 31.52
N GLY A 530 16.50 -19.23 30.86
CA GLY A 530 16.11 -18.81 29.48
C GLY A 530 16.28 -17.33 29.30
N ASN A 531 15.88 -16.81 28.13
CA ASN A 531 15.89 -15.36 27.93
C ASN A 531 14.49 -14.81 28.22
N ASP A 532 14.32 -14.31 29.42
CA ASP A 532 13.02 -13.96 29.96
C ASP A 532 12.68 -12.47 29.84
N THR A 533 11.40 -12.18 29.79
CA THR A 533 10.88 -10.80 29.83
C THR A 533 9.87 -10.66 30.95
N VAL A 534 10.16 -9.77 31.90
CA VAL A 534 9.29 -9.47 33.02
C VAL A 534 8.84 -8.03 32.99
N THR A 535 7.53 -7.79 32.96
CA THR A 535 6.92 -6.45 33.04
C THR A 535 6.13 -6.31 34.32
N VAL A 536 6.42 -5.25 35.07
CA VAL A 536 5.75 -4.93 36.33
C VAL A 536 5.15 -3.51 36.26
N ASP A 537 3.84 -3.42 36.32
CA ASP A 537 3.10 -2.17 36.30
C ASP A 537 2.59 -1.78 37.68
N VAL A 538 2.70 -0.50 38.05
CA VAL A 538 2.19 0.01 39.34
C VAL A 538 0.80 0.60 39.18
N LEU A 539 -0.12 0.23 40.07
CA LEU A 539 -1.46 0.80 40.10
C LEU A 539 -1.56 2.09 40.96
N ALA A 540 -2.36 3.04 40.47
CA ALA A 540 -2.64 4.34 41.11
C ALA A 540 -3.19 4.29 42.54
N ALA A 541 -3.73 3.16 42.94
CA ALA A 541 -4.57 3.06 44.13
C ALA A 541 -3.90 2.39 45.33
N SER A 542 -2.63 1.93 45.23
CA SER A 542 -1.95 1.22 46.33
C SER A 542 -1.55 2.16 47.46
N ALA A 543 -2.36 2.23 48.49
CA ALA A 543 -2.18 3.12 49.64
C ALA A 543 -0.94 2.80 50.53
N GLY A 544 -0.11 1.83 50.14
CA GLY A 544 1.04 1.36 50.94
C GLY A 544 2.37 1.26 50.20
N GLY A 545 2.37 1.56 48.90
CA GLY A 545 3.51 1.29 48.01
C GLY A 545 3.66 -0.21 47.72
N ASP A 546 3.59 -0.58 46.45
CA ASP A 546 3.80 -1.95 46.03
C ASP A 546 5.26 -2.37 46.25
N LYS A 547 5.50 -3.63 46.53
CA LYS A 547 6.87 -4.15 46.70
C LYS A 547 7.03 -5.41 45.88
N THR A 548 7.71 -5.30 44.74
CA THR A 548 7.98 -6.43 43.86
C THR A 548 9.46 -6.81 43.91
N THR A 549 9.69 -8.09 43.99
CA THR A 549 11.03 -8.68 43.91
C THR A 549 11.07 -9.62 42.72
N VAL A 550 12.01 -9.40 41.84
CA VAL A 550 12.22 -10.16 40.60
C VAL A 550 13.59 -10.83 40.65
N ASP A 551 13.64 -12.12 40.36
CA ASP A 551 14.87 -12.87 40.10
C ASP A 551 14.77 -13.42 38.68
N LEU A 552 15.61 -12.93 37.77
CA LEU A 552 15.52 -13.29 36.36
C LEU A 552 16.18 -14.62 36.05
N GLY A 553 17.34 -14.89 36.68
CA GLY A 553 17.93 -16.25 36.68
C GLY A 553 19.09 -16.44 35.73
N THR A 554 18.96 -17.26 34.71
CA THR A 554 20.02 -17.51 33.72
C THR A 554 19.54 -17.21 32.33
N GLY A 555 20.28 -16.42 31.57
CA GLY A 555 19.94 -16.03 30.22
C GLY A 555 20.26 -14.58 29.93
N ASN A 556 19.78 -14.06 28.83
CA ASN A 556 19.85 -12.64 28.55
C ASN A 556 18.44 -12.06 28.75
N ASP A 557 18.24 -11.51 29.92
CA ASP A 557 16.93 -11.23 30.45
C ASP A 557 16.57 -9.74 30.36
N ARG A 558 15.27 -9.47 30.37
CA ARG A 558 14.74 -8.11 30.37
C ARG A 558 13.73 -7.93 31.49
N VAL A 559 13.90 -6.87 32.27
CA VAL A 559 12.87 -6.43 33.22
C VAL A 559 12.41 -5.02 32.94
N GLU A 560 11.12 -4.77 33.05
CA GLU A 560 10.51 -3.46 32.83
C GLU A 560 9.65 -3.04 34.03
N PHE A 561 9.99 -1.89 34.63
CA PHE A 561 9.27 -1.28 35.74
C PHE A 561 8.58 0.01 35.31
N ASN A 562 7.26 -0.03 35.20
CA ASN A 562 6.43 1.09 34.77
C ASN A 562 5.74 1.75 35.96
N ASP A 563 6.08 3.04 36.23
CA ASP A 563 5.39 3.85 37.23
C ASP A 563 4.35 4.75 36.58
N GLY A 564 3.15 4.26 36.51
CA GLY A 564 2.03 5.02 35.93
C GLY A 564 1.70 6.36 36.62
N ILE A 565 2.26 6.77 37.81
CA ILE A 565 1.62 7.78 38.66
C ILE A 565 2.54 8.70 39.45
N GLY A 566 3.82 8.45 39.57
CA GLY A 566 4.81 9.48 39.85
C GLY A 566 4.86 10.13 41.24
N SER A 567 4.47 9.55 42.39
CA SER A 567 4.80 10.15 43.69
C SER A 567 4.87 9.21 44.89
N THR A 568 4.40 8.00 44.79
CA THR A 568 4.56 6.95 45.83
C THR A 568 5.01 5.67 45.16
N ALA A 569 6.07 5.78 44.38
CA ALA A 569 6.62 4.69 43.62
C ALA A 569 6.75 3.42 44.45
N GLY A 570 6.29 2.30 43.89
CA GLY A 570 6.54 0.97 44.45
C GLY A 570 8.04 0.76 44.67
N VAL A 571 8.39 -0.15 45.53
CA VAL A 571 9.77 -0.58 45.77
C VAL A 571 10.05 -1.78 44.89
N PHE A 572 10.95 -1.64 43.93
CA PHE A 572 11.35 -2.70 43.03
C PHE A 572 12.78 -3.17 43.33
N THR A 573 12.94 -4.48 43.37
CA THR A 573 14.27 -5.09 43.48
C THR A 573 14.37 -6.15 42.41
N ALA A 574 15.34 -6.06 41.53
CA ALA A 574 15.58 -7.07 40.50
C ALA A 574 17.02 -7.58 40.57
N ASN A 575 17.20 -8.85 40.32
CA ASN A 575 18.48 -9.50 40.08
C ASN A 575 18.48 -10.05 38.64
N GLY A 576 19.40 -9.57 37.80
CA GLY A 576 19.58 -10.07 36.45
C GLY A 576 20.03 -11.53 36.44
N GLY A 577 21.03 -11.82 37.24
CA GLY A 577 21.53 -13.19 37.39
C GLY A 577 22.78 -13.44 36.57
N THR A 578 22.72 -14.34 35.61
CA THR A 578 23.87 -14.64 34.74
C THR A 578 23.48 -14.49 33.28
N GLY A 579 24.21 -13.68 32.55
CA GLY A 579 23.93 -13.39 31.11
C GLY A 579 24.24 -11.95 30.75
N THR A 580 23.51 -11.44 29.85
CA THR A 580 23.51 -10.01 29.51
C THR A 580 22.09 -9.47 29.69
N ASP A 581 21.91 -8.77 30.81
CA ASP A 581 20.58 -8.42 31.30
C ASP A 581 20.29 -6.94 31.13
N HIS A 582 19.05 -6.62 30.77
CA HIS A 582 18.60 -5.26 30.51
C HIS A 582 17.43 -4.84 31.41
N ALA A 583 17.56 -3.69 32.08
CA ALA A 583 16.48 -3.14 32.88
C ALA A 583 15.90 -1.87 32.24
N VAL A 584 14.57 -1.78 32.15
CA VAL A 584 13.83 -0.59 31.74
C VAL A 584 13.12 0.01 32.94
N ILE A 585 13.34 1.30 33.20
CA ILE A 585 12.79 2.00 34.35
C ILE A 585 12.12 3.27 33.89
N ASP A 586 10.80 3.32 33.94
CA ASP A 586 10.04 4.55 33.62
C ASP A 586 9.72 5.32 34.93
N ARG A 587 10.31 6.52 35.07
CA ARG A 587 10.05 7.50 36.12
C ARG A 587 9.68 8.87 35.53
N SER A 588 9.15 8.89 34.32
CA SER A 588 8.83 10.11 33.58
C SER A 588 7.86 11.06 34.29
N LYS A 589 7.10 10.56 35.24
CA LYS A 589 6.19 11.36 36.10
C LYS A 589 6.79 11.79 37.45
N SER A 590 8.03 11.42 37.76
CA SER A 590 8.72 11.83 38.97
C SER A 590 9.05 13.32 38.95
N THR A 591 8.92 13.99 40.11
CA THR A 591 9.39 15.37 40.29
C THR A 591 10.65 15.44 41.15
N ALA A 592 11.17 14.29 41.58
CA ALA A 592 12.36 14.20 42.42
C ALA A 592 13.62 14.12 41.55
N ASN A 593 14.74 14.65 42.08
CA ASN A 593 16.05 14.44 41.48
C ASN A 593 16.46 12.97 41.61
N LEU A 594 16.65 12.30 40.51
CA LEU A 594 17.05 10.89 40.45
C LEU A 594 18.54 10.77 40.26
N THR A 595 19.15 9.79 40.87
CA THR A 595 20.59 9.49 40.68
C THR A 595 20.76 8.00 40.51
N PHE A 596 21.47 7.62 39.47
CA PHE A 596 21.75 6.23 39.14
C PHE A 596 23.16 6.05 38.59
N THR A 597 23.80 4.97 38.96
CA THR A 597 25.06 4.53 38.36
C THR A 597 24.98 3.03 38.18
N LEU A 598 25.11 2.54 36.94
CA LEU A 598 25.12 1.12 36.65
C LEU A 598 26.40 0.46 37.24
N GLY A 599 26.23 -0.73 37.79
CA GLY A 599 27.25 -1.56 38.37
C GLY A 599 26.65 -2.85 38.92
N THR A 600 27.46 -3.70 39.54
CA THR A 600 26.99 -4.98 40.10
C THR A 600 25.91 -4.85 41.18
N HIS A 601 25.76 -3.68 41.76
CA HIS A 601 24.69 -3.30 42.66
C HIS A 601 24.37 -1.83 42.41
N ALA A 602 23.27 -1.56 41.73
CA ALA A 602 22.86 -0.22 41.36
C ALA A 602 21.54 0.19 42.02
N VAL A 603 21.47 1.42 42.51
CA VAL A 603 20.29 1.94 43.19
C VAL A 603 19.87 3.24 42.50
N LEU A 604 18.64 3.30 42.05
CA LEU A 604 18.01 4.54 41.58
C LEU A 604 17.55 5.31 42.84
N THR A 605 18.35 6.29 43.26
CA THR A 605 18.06 7.12 44.43
C THR A 605 16.80 7.95 44.17
N ASN A 606 15.91 8.04 45.14
CA ASN A 606 14.57 8.64 45.05
C ASN A 606 13.62 7.98 44.04
N GLY A 607 14.07 6.93 43.32
CA GLY A 607 13.23 6.16 42.37
C GLY A 607 12.83 4.80 42.92
N ASN A 608 13.29 4.40 44.09
CA ASN A 608 12.96 3.15 44.78
C ASN A 608 13.20 1.87 43.94
N VAL A 609 14.18 1.87 43.07
CA VAL A 609 14.60 0.71 42.29
C VAL A 609 16.00 0.27 42.69
N THR A 610 16.18 -1.03 42.92
CA THR A 610 17.50 -1.65 43.13
C THR A 610 17.71 -2.71 42.07
N LEU A 611 18.81 -2.65 41.37
CA LEU A 611 19.25 -3.60 40.35
C LEU A 611 20.55 -4.26 40.78
N ASP A 612 20.59 -5.58 40.77
CA ASP A 612 21.78 -6.39 40.96
C ASP A 612 22.12 -7.14 39.66
N ASN A 613 23.38 -7.11 39.24
CA ASN A 613 23.89 -7.87 38.08
C ASN A 613 23.12 -7.56 36.77
N PHE A 614 23.07 -6.30 36.38
CA PHE A 614 22.59 -5.84 35.05
C PHE A 614 23.74 -5.22 34.30
N GLU A 615 23.79 -5.45 32.97
CA GLU A 615 24.85 -4.96 32.11
C GLU A 615 24.42 -3.73 31.31
N SER A 616 23.09 -3.51 31.07
CA SER A 616 22.55 -2.35 30.36
C SER A 616 21.24 -1.88 30.95
N VAL A 617 20.90 -0.60 30.73
CA VAL A 617 19.68 0.01 31.25
C VAL A 617 19.05 0.99 30.29
N THR A 618 17.73 1.10 30.38
CA THR A 618 16.95 2.22 29.85
C THR A 618 16.29 2.95 31.02
N ILE A 619 16.58 4.24 31.20
CA ILE A 619 15.95 5.04 32.27
C ILE A 619 15.31 6.28 31.71
N LYS A 620 14.02 6.43 31.98
CA LYS A 620 13.28 7.67 31.73
C LYS A 620 13.15 8.44 33.03
N GLY A 621 13.85 9.57 33.12
CA GLY A 621 13.78 10.54 34.22
C GLY A 621 12.47 11.31 34.25
N GLY A 622 12.35 12.23 35.15
CA GLY A 622 11.17 13.02 35.37
C GLY A 622 11.33 14.51 35.11
N SER A 623 10.89 15.35 36.06
CA SER A 623 11.10 16.80 35.99
C SER A 623 12.10 17.31 36.99
N GLY A 624 12.88 16.45 37.58
CA GLY A 624 13.95 16.77 38.53
C GLY A 624 15.28 16.92 37.81
N LYS A 625 16.30 17.42 38.54
CA LYS A 625 17.69 17.37 38.07
C LYS A 625 18.22 15.96 38.23
N ASP A 626 18.34 15.23 37.14
CA ASP A 626 18.69 13.82 37.15
C ASP A 626 20.17 13.58 36.81
N VAL A 627 20.76 12.52 37.35
CA VAL A 627 22.13 12.13 37.09
C VAL A 627 22.17 10.63 36.82
N PHE A 628 22.37 10.29 35.52
CA PHE A 628 22.44 8.87 35.11
C PHE A 628 23.81 8.55 34.54
N LYS A 629 24.32 7.40 34.90
CA LYS A 629 25.59 6.89 34.43
C LYS A 629 25.47 5.43 34.07
N GLY A 630 25.77 5.12 32.82
CA GLY A 630 25.69 3.81 32.22
C GLY A 630 26.84 2.86 32.50
N GLY A 631 27.02 1.87 31.67
CA GLY A 631 27.98 0.80 31.77
C GLY A 631 28.93 0.69 30.58
N ASN A 632 29.12 -0.54 30.10
CA ASN A 632 29.96 -0.82 28.94
C ASN A 632 29.17 -1.34 27.75
N LEU A 633 27.87 -1.44 27.87
CA LEU A 633 26.93 -1.83 26.81
C LEU A 633 25.97 -0.70 26.54
N ASN A 634 25.20 -0.85 25.47
CA ASN A 634 24.27 0.18 24.99
C ASN A 634 23.23 0.54 26.05
N ASP A 635 23.25 1.75 26.53
CA ASP A 635 22.34 2.32 27.50
C ASP A 635 21.43 3.37 26.86
N THR A 636 20.25 3.58 27.42
CA THR A 636 19.34 4.63 26.96
C THR A 636 18.91 5.51 28.13
N PHE A 637 19.18 6.80 28.06
CA PHE A 637 18.78 7.76 29.08
C PHE A 637 17.93 8.89 28.51
N MET A 638 16.81 9.17 29.15
CA MET A 638 15.94 10.30 28.88
C MET A 638 15.84 11.15 30.16
N GLY A 639 16.42 12.35 30.18
CA GLY A 639 16.31 13.29 31.31
C GLY A 639 14.89 13.84 31.47
N ASN A 640 14.24 14.16 30.38
CA ASN A 640 12.96 14.83 30.20
C ASN A 640 12.98 16.29 30.60
N ALA A 641 12.90 16.64 31.86
CA ALA A 641 12.95 18.04 32.27
C ALA A 641 13.81 18.22 33.54
N GLY A 642 14.64 19.23 33.54
CA GLY A 642 15.60 19.46 34.61
C GLY A 642 16.94 19.94 34.03
N ASP A 643 17.92 20.16 34.86
CA ASP A 643 19.30 20.35 34.38
C ASP A 643 20.07 19.03 34.58
N ASP A 644 20.02 18.15 33.59
CA ASP A 644 20.43 16.74 33.76
C ASP A 644 21.90 16.46 33.41
N ASP A 645 22.51 15.44 34.00
CA ASP A 645 23.88 14.96 33.69
C ASP A 645 23.79 13.47 33.30
N LEU A 646 23.83 13.19 32.00
CA LEU A 646 23.68 11.86 31.41
C LEU A 646 25.01 11.40 30.82
N GLN A 647 25.47 10.20 31.20
CA GLN A 647 26.74 9.64 30.77
C GLN A 647 26.53 8.18 30.33
N GLY A 648 26.74 7.88 29.05
CA GLY A 648 26.64 6.51 28.50
C GLY A 648 27.79 5.64 28.94
N LEU A 649 29.00 6.10 28.77
CA LEU A 649 30.33 5.53 29.04
C LEU A 649 30.82 4.63 27.91
N GLY A 650 30.29 3.49 27.69
CA GLY A 650 30.69 2.59 26.63
C GLY A 650 29.54 1.76 26.09
N GLY A 651 29.61 1.42 24.83
CA GLY A 651 28.49 0.92 24.05
C GLY A 651 27.97 2.00 23.12
N ASN A 652 26.99 1.67 22.29
CA ASN A 652 26.33 2.66 21.45
C ASN A 652 25.10 3.19 22.21
N ASP A 653 25.23 4.36 22.80
CA ASP A 653 24.26 4.89 23.74
C ASP A 653 23.29 5.86 23.11
N LEU A 654 22.07 5.94 23.68
CA LEU A 654 21.05 6.90 23.29
C LEU A 654 20.78 7.86 24.44
N LEU A 655 21.13 9.13 24.28
CA LEU A 655 21.00 10.14 25.33
C LEU A 655 20.06 11.27 24.89
N TYR A 656 19.02 11.51 25.66
CA TYR A 656 18.06 12.59 25.45
C TYR A 656 18.02 13.48 26.69
N GLY A 657 18.51 14.72 26.58
CA GLY A 657 18.46 15.68 27.67
C GLY A 657 17.04 16.06 28.02
N GLY A 658 16.38 16.73 27.09
CA GLY A 658 15.00 17.17 27.22
C GLY A 658 14.90 18.66 27.45
N ALA A 659 14.15 19.09 28.45
CA ALA A 659 14.00 20.52 28.75
C ALA A 659 14.87 20.93 29.93
N GLY A 660 15.73 21.90 29.76
CA GLY A 660 16.65 22.37 30.79
C GLY A 660 18.08 22.49 30.27
N LYS A 661 18.99 22.78 31.17
CA LYS A 661 20.39 22.88 30.80
C LYS A 661 21.10 21.57 31.06
N ASP A 662 21.26 20.78 30.02
CA ASP A 662 21.71 19.42 30.12
C ASP A 662 23.20 19.23 29.77
N LYS A 663 23.78 18.24 30.37
CA LYS A 663 25.13 17.78 30.08
C LYS A 663 25.07 16.31 29.71
N LEU A 664 25.37 16.03 28.44
CA LEU A 664 25.32 14.70 27.89
C LEU A 664 26.71 14.25 27.40
N THR A 665 27.11 13.05 27.75
CA THR A 665 28.40 12.49 27.34
C THR A 665 28.17 11.05 26.88
N GLY A 666 28.41 10.74 25.61
CA GLY A 666 28.31 9.39 25.07
C GLY A 666 29.38 8.49 25.64
N GLY A 667 30.59 8.55 25.16
CA GLY A 667 31.73 7.85 25.70
C GLY A 667 32.54 7.06 24.68
N ASP A 668 32.65 5.75 24.84
CA ASP A 668 33.23 4.87 23.84
C ASP A 668 32.10 4.16 23.07
N GLY A 669 32.02 4.33 21.78
CA GLY A 669 30.99 3.71 20.93
C GLY A 669 30.40 4.70 19.97
N ASN A 670 29.44 4.26 19.17
CA ASN A 670 28.74 5.16 18.24
C ASN A 670 27.46 5.66 18.90
N ASP A 671 27.52 6.84 19.46
CA ASP A 671 26.46 7.38 20.30
C ASP A 671 25.51 8.28 19.52
N SER A 672 24.27 8.36 20.00
CA SER A 672 23.29 9.31 19.50
C SER A 672 22.78 10.18 20.63
N ILE A 673 23.00 11.49 20.51
CA ILE A 673 22.84 12.43 21.62
C ILE A 673 21.98 13.62 21.20
N TRP A 674 20.85 13.79 21.86
CA TRP A 674 19.93 14.91 21.66
C TRP A 674 19.94 15.84 22.87
N GLY A 675 20.28 17.12 22.69
CA GLY A 675 20.10 18.14 23.75
C GLY A 675 18.65 18.21 24.18
N ASN A 676 17.74 18.32 23.21
CA ASN A 676 16.30 18.46 23.43
C ASN A 676 15.49 17.25 22.94
N ASN A 677 14.32 17.03 23.50
CA ASN A 677 13.40 15.95 23.11
C ASN A 677 12.26 16.51 22.22
N GLY A 678 12.61 17.09 21.06
CA GLY A 678 11.66 17.56 20.05
C GLY A 678 10.94 18.87 20.34
N SER A 679 11.23 19.54 21.45
CA SER A 679 10.81 20.92 21.74
C SER A 679 12.02 21.78 22.02
N ASP A 680 12.20 22.85 21.22
CA ASP A 680 13.25 23.86 21.44
C ASP A 680 12.94 24.68 22.70
N ASP A 681 13.71 24.48 23.78
CA ASP A 681 13.47 25.11 25.07
C ASP A 681 14.38 26.34 25.30
N ALA A 682 15.23 26.70 24.38
CA ALA A 682 16.21 27.79 24.48
C ALA A 682 17.22 27.68 25.66
N ALA A 683 17.31 26.54 26.33
CA ALA A 683 18.39 26.27 27.30
C ALA A 683 19.69 25.94 26.55
N ALA A 684 20.80 26.00 27.21
CA ALA A 684 22.10 25.82 26.56
C ALA A 684 22.76 24.50 27.02
N ASP A 685 22.66 23.49 26.15
CA ASP A 685 23.11 22.16 26.42
C ASP A 685 24.59 21.97 26.07
N THR A 686 25.18 20.94 26.67
CA THR A 686 26.56 20.57 26.41
C THR A 686 26.63 19.08 26.05
N LEU A 687 26.91 18.78 24.79
CA LEU A 687 26.98 17.45 24.24
C LEU A 687 28.43 17.06 23.94
N SER A 688 28.78 15.84 24.23
CA SER A 688 30.08 15.25 23.89
C SER A 688 29.88 13.83 23.40
N GLY A 689 30.25 13.53 22.15
CA GLY A 689 30.23 12.18 21.59
C GLY A 689 31.25 11.31 22.30
N GLY A 690 32.49 11.44 21.94
CA GLY A 690 33.59 10.72 22.57
C GLY A 690 34.50 9.98 21.61
N ASN A 691 34.57 8.66 21.74
CA ASN A 691 35.27 7.82 20.78
C ASN A 691 34.26 7.00 19.98
N GLY A 692 34.25 7.15 18.70
CA GLY A 692 33.34 6.44 17.79
C GLY A 692 32.74 7.36 16.75
N ASN A 693 31.78 6.90 15.99
CA ASN A 693 31.10 7.75 15.02
C ASN A 693 29.76 8.18 15.63
N ASP A 694 29.74 9.41 16.11
CA ASP A 694 28.65 9.92 16.93
C ASP A 694 27.68 10.82 16.15
N ASN A 695 26.42 10.81 16.55
CA ASN A 695 25.37 11.70 16.02
C ASN A 695 24.94 12.68 17.12
N LEU A 696 25.19 13.97 16.93
CA LEU A 696 24.87 15.01 17.91
C LEU A 696 23.81 15.97 17.36
N TYR A 697 22.70 16.07 18.06
CA TYR A 697 21.53 16.89 17.69
C TYR A 697 21.46 18.10 18.59
N ILE A 698 21.71 19.29 18.03
CA ILE A 698 21.76 20.54 18.77
C ILE A 698 20.88 21.63 18.13
N ASN A 699 20.55 22.64 18.93
CA ASN A 699 19.85 23.84 18.51
C ASN A 699 20.57 25.12 18.93
N ASN A 700 19.83 26.24 18.93
CA ASN A 700 20.39 27.54 19.27
C ASN A 700 20.76 27.65 20.76
N GLY A 701 22.01 27.82 21.05
CA GLY A 701 22.56 28.01 22.41
C GLY A 701 23.50 26.90 22.83
N ASP A 702 23.44 25.75 22.19
CA ASP A 702 24.12 24.54 22.57
C ASP A 702 25.61 24.53 22.19
N THR A 703 26.33 23.66 22.86
CA THR A 703 27.73 23.35 22.53
C THR A 703 27.89 21.85 22.31
N ALA A 704 28.58 21.45 21.22
CA ALA A 704 28.82 20.08 20.86
C ALA A 704 30.31 19.80 20.61
N SER A 705 30.78 18.61 20.97
CA SER A 705 32.09 18.06 20.58
C SER A 705 31.91 16.61 20.10
N GLY A 706 32.28 16.31 18.86
CA GLY A 706 32.24 14.94 18.32
C GLY A 706 33.21 14.05 19.05
N GLY A 707 34.49 14.33 18.86
CA GLY A 707 35.57 13.59 19.51
C GLY A 707 36.47 12.89 18.51
N THR A 708 36.67 11.59 18.64
CA THR A 708 37.42 10.80 17.68
C THR A 708 36.52 9.90 16.84
N GLY A 709 36.57 10.05 15.55
CA GLY A 709 35.73 9.23 14.63
C GLY A 709 35.31 10.01 13.40
N THR A 710 34.16 9.64 12.89
CA THR A 710 33.44 10.41 11.88
C THR A 710 32.11 10.80 12.47
N ASP A 711 32.04 12.04 12.94
CA ASP A 711 30.92 12.51 13.75
C ASP A 711 29.98 13.41 12.93
N SER A 712 28.69 13.22 13.14
CA SER A 712 27.63 13.95 12.44
C SER A 712 26.96 14.97 13.36
N LEU A 713 26.91 16.21 12.91
CA LEU A 713 26.21 17.30 13.58
C LEU A 713 24.86 17.56 12.90
N TYR A 714 23.80 17.44 13.65
CA TYR A 714 22.46 17.88 13.28
C TYR A 714 22.14 19.20 13.97
N LEU A 715 22.19 20.31 13.22
CA LEU A 715 22.03 21.67 13.75
C LEU A 715 20.73 22.30 13.26
N ASP A 716 19.73 22.36 14.11
CA ASP A 716 18.43 23.02 13.79
C ASP A 716 18.39 24.46 14.36
N LEU A 717 18.36 25.46 13.47
CA LEU A 717 18.20 26.87 13.79
C LEU A 717 16.89 27.46 13.23
N SER A 718 15.92 26.64 12.85
CA SER A 718 14.69 27.07 12.19
C SER A 718 13.83 28.05 13.01
N ASN A 719 13.99 28.05 14.32
CA ASN A 719 13.33 28.99 15.24
C ASN A 719 14.13 30.30 15.47
N VAL A 720 15.32 30.44 14.89
CA VAL A 720 16.17 31.61 15.03
C VAL A 720 15.80 32.63 13.96
N THR A 721 15.65 33.92 14.39
CA THR A 721 15.24 35.02 13.50
C THR A 721 16.40 35.90 13.02
N THR A 722 17.63 35.52 13.35
CA THR A 722 18.85 36.24 12.95
C THR A 722 19.73 35.30 12.12
N GLY A 723 20.06 35.73 10.92
CA GLY A 723 20.88 34.91 10.00
C GLY A 723 22.27 34.60 10.57
N VAL A 724 22.81 33.46 10.18
CA VAL A 724 24.11 32.94 10.61
C VAL A 724 25.12 32.91 9.46
N SER A 725 26.40 32.92 9.82
CA SER A 725 27.47 32.79 8.83
C SER A 725 28.64 32.01 9.42
N PHE A 726 28.91 30.83 8.85
CA PHE A 726 30.04 30.00 9.26
C PHE A 726 30.51 29.07 8.16
N ASN A 727 31.77 28.57 8.33
CA ASN A 727 32.30 27.49 7.54
C ASN A 727 32.44 26.27 8.45
N PHE A 728 31.87 25.15 8.02
CA PHE A 728 31.98 23.89 8.74
C PHE A 728 33.40 23.30 8.65
N GLY A 729 33.83 22.58 9.68
CA GLY A 729 35.15 21.92 9.75
C GLY A 729 35.44 21.37 11.15
N THR A 730 36.48 20.56 11.25
CA THR A 730 36.86 19.84 12.47
C THR A 730 37.39 20.72 13.63
N GLY A 731 37.73 21.97 13.34
CA GLY A 731 38.10 22.92 14.37
C GLY A 731 36.91 23.53 15.10
N THR A 732 37.16 24.31 16.15
CA THR A 732 36.04 24.99 16.87
C THR A 732 35.35 26.01 15.97
N VAL A 733 34.11 25.77 15.64
CA VAL A 733 33.25 26.64 14.86
C VAL A 733 32.25 27.34 15.79
N LYS A 734 32.11 28.64 15.63
CA LYS A 734 31.09 29.44 16.29
C LYS A 734 30.05 29.88 15.29
N VAL A 735 28.84 29.44 15.48
CA VAL A 735 27.71 29.74 14.58
C VAL A 735 27.15 31.15 14.91
N ASN A 736 27.01 31.42 16.18
CA ASN A 736 26.61 32.71 16.73
C ASN A 736 27.32 32.98 18.08
N GLY A 737 26.84 33.87 18.91
CA GLY A 737 27.52 34.17 20.19
C GLY A 737 27.41 33.05 21.24
N THR A 738 26.53 32.10 21.07
CA THR A 738 26.18 31.07 22.06
C THR A 738 26.34 29.64 21.52
N THR A 739 25.98 29.37 20.27
CA THR A 739 26.06 28.06 19.64
C THR A 739 27.46 27.79 19.08
N SER A 740 28.05 26.66 19.39
CA SER A 740 29.38 26.28 18.88
C SER A 740 29.60 24.77 18.88
N PHE A 741 30.43 24.30 17.96
CA PHE A 741 30.82 22.90 17.90
C PHE A 741 32.28 22.72 17.52
N THR A 742 32.79 21.52 17.75
CA THR A 742 34.18 21.13 17.43
C THR A 742 34.27 19.64 17.11
N GLU A 743 35.27 19.23 16.33
CA GLU A 743 35.53 17.81 16.03
C GLU A 743 34.27 17.13 15.42
N MET A 744 33.76 17.71 14.31
CA MET A 744 32.64 17.20 13.52
C MET A 744 33.04 17.08 12.07
N GLU A 745 32.65 16.02 11.38
CA GLU A 745 33.02 15.71 10.00
C GLU A 745 31.88 15.80 9.02
N ARG A 746 30.61 15.66 9.48
CA ARG A 746 29.38 15.78 8.67
C ARG A 746 28.43 16.79 9.26
N LEU A 747 27.71 17.52 8.40
CA LEU A 747 26.73 18.53 8.79
C LEU A 747 25.36 18.23 8.20
N ASP A 748 24.33 18.14 9.04
CA ASP A 748 22.95 18.35 8.64
C ASP A 748 22.49 19.70 9.26
N PHE A 749 22.34 20.71 8.43
CA PHE A 749 22.01 22.07 8.83
C PHE A 749 20.60 22.44 8.39
N LYS A 750 19.84 22.98 9.31
CA LYS A 750 18.56 23.59 9.04
C LYS A 750 18.62 25.06 9.47
N GLY A 751 18.54 25.94 8.48
CA GLY A 751 18.79 27.36 8.57
C GLY A 751 17.77 28.13 9.39
N THR A 752 18.04 29.42 9.53
CA THR A 752 17.22 30.39 10.30
C THR A 752 16.02 30.86 9.45
N THR A 753 15.30 31.90 9.93
CA THR A 753 14.28 32.59 9.13
C THR A 753 14.82 33.84 8.45
N SER A 754 16.14 34.03 8.37
CA SER A 754 16.85 35.19 7.80
C SER A 754 18.08 34.71 7.02
N ASN A 755 18.68 35.64 6.26
CA ASN A 755 19.80 35.29 5.36
C ASN A 755 20.95 34.57 6.04
N ASP A 756 21.24 33.38 5.62
CA ASP A 756 22.30 32.52 6.11
C ASP A 756 23.46 32.43 5.10
N THR A 757 24.65 32.18 5.59
CA THR A 757 25.80 31.89 4.75
C THR A 757 26.54 30.69 5.35
N VAL A 758 26.40 29.54 4.74
CA VAL A 758 26.95 28.30 5.26
C VAL A 758 27.79 27.62 4.20
N LYS A 759 28.98 27.22 4.59
CA LYS A 759 29.85 26.37 3.79
C LYS A 759 30.06 25.04 4.50
N GLY A 760 29.76 23.96 3.82
CA GLY A 760 29.93 22.57 4.25
C GLY A 760 31.36 22.11 4.39
N GLY A 761 31.54 20.84 4.71
CA GLY A 761 32.80 20.18 5.03
C GLY A 761 33.48 19.51 3.85
N THR A 762 33.96 18.31 4.10
CA THR A 762 34.62 17.46 3.09
C THR A 762 33.93 16.12 2.88
N LEU A 763 32.87 15.86 3.61
CA LEU A 763 32.00 14.68 3.49
C LEU A 763 30.59 15.15 3.14
N ASN A 764 29.75 14.22 2.80
CA ASN A 764 28.37 14.46 2.37
C ASN A 764 27.56 15.19 3.44
N ASP A 765 27.20 16.43 3.15
CA ASP A 765 26.44 17.32 4.03
C ASP A 765 25.00 17.52 3.54
N VAL A 766 24.13 17.91 4.43
CA VAL A 766 22.77 18.32 4.10
C VAL A 766 22.53 19.74 4.58
N LEU A 767 22.28 20.67 3.66
CA LEU A 767 22.13 22.09 3.97
C LEU A 767 20.74 22.60 3.57
N ARG A 768 19.96 23.12 4.51
CA ARG A 768 18.64 23.68 4.25
C ARG A 768 18.59 25.16 4.63
N GLY A 769 18.30 26.04 3.65
CA GLY A 769 18.22 27.50 3.86
C GLY A 769 17.04 27.92 4.72
N ASN A 770 15.88 27.30 4.57
CA ASN A 770 14.56 27.63 5.12
C ASN A 770 14.00 28.93 4.57
N ALA A 771 14.32 30.09 5.17
CA ALA A 771 13.79 31.36 4.72
C ALA A 771 14.84 32.46 4.89
N GLY A 772 15.02 33.25 3.85
CA GLY A 772 16.06 34.27 3.80
C GLY A 772 16.52 34.46 2.37
N ASN A 773 17.61 35.13 2.16
CA ASN A 773 18.35 35.01 0.90
C ASN A 773 19.67 34.35 1.28
N ASP A 774 19.74 33.07 1.08
CA ASP A 774 20.74 32.23 1.67
C ASP A 774 21.89 31.92 0.70
N VAL A 775 23.08 31.67 1.23
CA VAL A 775 24.23 31.22 0.47
C VAL A 775 24.71 29.90 1.07
N LEU A 776 24.44 28.82 0.39
CA LEU A 776 24.80 27.48 0.78
C LEU A 776 25.87 26.92 -0.19
N ASP A 777 26.98 26.44 0.33
CA ASP A 777 28.11 25.88 -0.43
C ASP A 777 28.44 24.51 0.19
N GLY A 778 28.13 23.40 -0.50
CA GLY A 778 28.40 22.03 -0.02
C GLY A 778 29.89 21.78 0.16
N ASN A 779 30.73 22.38 -0.71
CA ASN A 779 32.17 22.31 -0.77
C ASN A 779 32.70 21.00 -1.35
N SER A 780 32.74 19.90 -0.63
CA SER A 780 33.21 18.61 -1.14
C SER A 780 32.42 17.48 -0.47
N GLY A 781 32.13 16.45 -1.22
CA GLY A 781 31.23 15.36 -0.80
C GLY A 781 30.07 15.29 -1.76
N ASP A 782 29.26 14.27 -1.70
CA ASP A 782 27.99 14.24 -2.40
C ASP A 782 26.95 14.90 -1.50
N ASP A 783 26.68 16.18 -1.73
CA ASP A 783 25.93 17.04 -0.82
C ASP A 783 24.45 17.18 -1.26
N THR A 784 23.58 17.49 -0.30
CA THR A 784 22.16 17.77 -0.57
C THR A 784 21.80 19.16 -0.06
N LEU A 785 21.42 20.06 -0.97
CA LEU A 785 21.14 21.46 -0.68
C LEU A 785 19.69 21.79 -1.00
N TYR A 786 18.99 22.41 -0.05
CA TYR A 786 17.62 22.90 -0.18
C TYR A 786 17.62 24.44 -0.09
N ASP A 787 17.00 25.08 -1.06
CA ASP A 787 16.94 26.56 -1.09
C ASP A 787 16.06 27.14 0.01
N GLY A 788 14.82 26.72 0.09
CA GLY A 788 13.81 27.34 0.93
C GLY A 788 13.27 28.64 0.33
N LYS A 789 12.79 29.55 1.18
CA LYS A 789 12.14 30.80 0.70
C LYS A 789 13.14 31.94 0.58
N GLY A 790 13.24 32.53 -0.62
CA GLY A 790 14.05 33.71 -0.77
C GLY A 790 14.61 33.94 -2.15
N ASN A 791 15.79 34.60 -2.24
CA ASN A 791 16.61 34.60 -3.43
C ASN A 791 17.94 33.95 -3.04
N ASP A 792 18.11 32.69 -3.35
CA ASP A 792 19.11 31.84 -2.76
C ASP A 792 20.29 31.53 -3.71
N THR A 793 21.42 31.22 -3.17
CA THR A 793 22.57 30.76 -3.93
C THR A 793 23.05 29.43 -3.38
N LEU A 794 22.83 28.37 -4.14
CA LEU A 794 23.26 27.02 -3.84
C LEU A 794 24.45 26.64 -4.71
N LYS A 795 25.49 26.08 -4.11
CA LYS A 795 26.65 25.54 -4.78
C LYS A 795 26.92 24.15 -4.24
N GLY A 796 26.84 23.13 -5.09
CA GLY A 796 27.22 21.77 -4.75
C GLY A 796 28.70 21.71 -4.39
N GLY A 797 29.56 21.79 -5.36
CA GLY A 797 31.01 21.87 -5.16
C GLY A 797 31.80 20.79 -5.88
N GLU A 798 32.50 19.93 -5.16
CA GLU A 798 33.15 18.73 -5.67
C GLU A 798 32.39 17.51 -5.19
N GLY A 799 31.84 16.72 -6.08
CA GLY A 799 31.03 15.51 -5.75
C GLY A 799 29.82 15.42 -6.63
N ASN A 800 28.95 14.46 -6.37
CA ASN A 800 27.67 14.35 -7.09
C ASN A 800 26.56 14.94 -6.21
N ASP A 801 26.28 16.20 -6.43
CA ASP A 801 25.46 16.98 -5.55
C ASP A 801 23.97 16.97 -5.95
N THR A 802 23.09 17.15 -4.98
CA THR A 802 21.65 17.29 -5.22
C THR A 802 21.16 18.65 -4.73
N LEU A 803 20.73 19.49 -5.67
CA LEU A 803 20.19 20.81 -5.42
C LEU A 803 18.66 20.75 -5.57
N ILE A 804 17.93 21.06 -4.52
CA ILE A 804 16.49 20.89 -4.43
C ILE A 804 15.84 22.25 -4.31
N ARG A 805 14.86 22.52 -5.19
CA ARG A 805 14.07 23.74 -5.17
C ARG A 805 12.75 23.54 -4.44
N GLU A 806 12.60 24.22 -3.29
CA GLU A 806 11.39 24.15 -2.44
C GLU A 806 10.47 25.37 -2.61
N ASP A 807 10.99 26.57 -2.89
CA ASP A 807 10.20 27.78 -3.12
C ASP A 807 10.37 28.30 -4.56
N PHE A 808 9.27 28.54 -5.24
CA PHE A 808 9.24 28.91 -6.65
C PHE A 808 9.11 30.43 -6.88
N THR A 809 9.21 31.22 -5.83
CA THR A 809 8.99 32.68 -5.90
C THR A 809 10.27 33.50 -5.98
N GLY A 810 11.43 32.89 -5.72
CA GLY A 810 12.74 33.53 -5.64
C GLY A 810 13.43 33.72 -6.99
N LYS A 811 14.56 34.45 -6.96
CA LYS A 811 15.54 34.49 -8.06
C LYS A 811 16.81 33.80 -7.60
N ASP A 812 16.86 32.51 -7.82
CA ASP A 812 17.84 31.65 -7.22
C ASP A 812 18.96 31.33 -8.20
N ILE A 813 20.12 31.03 -7.67
CA ILE A 813 21.31 30.65 -8.42
C ILE A 813 21.77 29.29 -7.94
N PHE A 814 21.66 28.29 -8.79
CA PHE A 814 22.10 26.92 -8.51
C PHE A 814 23.29 26.56 -9.39
N ASP A 815 24.39 26.15 -8.78
CA ASP A 815 25.61 25.71 -9.46
C ASP A 815 25.99 24.35 -8.88
N GLY A 816 25.87 23.29 -9.70
CA GLY A 816 26.23 21.93 -9.29
C GLY A 816 27.70 21.84 -8.93
N GLY A 817 28.60 22.23 -9.85
CA GLY A 817 30.02 22.24 -9.62
C GLY A 817 30.79 21.24 -10.47
N ASN A 818 31.60 20.39 -9.84
CA ASN A 818 32.31 19.29 -10.49
C ASN A 818 31.70 17.96 -10.03
N GLY A 819 31.12 17.20 -10.93
CA GLY A 819 30.53 15.90 -10.63
C GLY A 819 29.45 15.50 -11.61
N THR A 820 28.52 14.71 -11.15
CA THR A 820 27.24 14.46 -11.81
C THR A 820 26.16 15.01 -10.89
N ASP A 821 25.73 16.22 -11.17
CA ASP A 821 24.93 17.00 -10.24
C ASP A 821 23.44 16.96 -10.61
N THR A 822 22.60 16.87 -9.62
CA THR A 822 21.14 16.72 -9.76
C THR A 822 20.43 18.03 -9.37
N LEU A 823 19.59 18.53 -10.25
CA LEU A 823 18.56 19.53 -9.93
C LEU A 823 17.22 18.82 -9.77
N SER A 824 16.56 19.00 -8.64
CA SER A 824 15.30 18.34 -8.34
C SER A 824 14.16 19.30 -8.03
N PHE A 825 13.00 19.04 -8.65
CA PHE A 825 11.70 19.67 -8.38
C PHE A 825 10.69 18.67 -7.78
N ALA A 826 11.13 17.47 -7.42
CA ALA A 826 10.29 16.36 -6.94
C ALA A 826 9.60 16.60 -5.58
N ILE A 827 9.44 17.85 -5.14
CA ILE A 827 8.71 18.20 -3.93
C ILE A 827 7.28 18.56 -4.32
N SER A 828 6.31 17.98 -3.66
CA SER A 828 4.87 18.12 -3.90
C SER A 828 4.43 19.57 -4.12
N GLY A 829 4.14 19.93 -5.37
CA GLY A 829 3.53 21.20 -5.77
C GLY A 829 2.47 20.96 -6.84
N ASP A 830 1.46 21.84 -6.92
CA ASP A 830 0.42 21.81 -7.97
C ASP A 830 0.84 22.60 -9.23
N THR A 831 2.14 22.76 -9.47
CA THR A 831 2.67 23.63 -10.53
C THR A 831 3.72 22.89 -11.35
N SER A 832 3.64 22.99 -12.66
CA SER A 832 4.57 22.40 -13.62
C SER A 832 5.93 23.11 -13.66
N VAL A 833 6.96 22.41 -14.19
CA VAL A 833 8.31 22.93 -14.43
C VAL A 833 8.46 23.30 -15.91
N LYS A 834 8.90 24.52 -16.16
CA LYS A 834 9.44 24.87 -17.49
C LYS A 834 10.90 25.29 -17.35
N LEU A 835 11.81 24.39 -17.75
CA LEU A 835 13.26 24.54 -17.55
C LEU A 835 14.02 24.48 -18.88
N ASP A 836 14.86 25.45 -19.12
CA ASP A 836 15.83 25.47 -20.24
C ASP A 836 17.25 25.65 -19.71
N LEU A 837 18.05 24.59 -19.72
CA LEU A 837 19.42 24.61 -19.18
C LEU A 837 20.37 25.50 -19.99
N LEU A 838 20.12 25.77 -21.27
CA LEU A 838 20.91 26.68 -22.10
C LEU A 838 20.46 28.12 -21.98
N ASN A 839 19.23 28.39 -21.67
CA ASN A 839 18.67 29.74 -21.68
C ASN A 839 17.75 30.00 -20.49
N ASN A 840 18.33 30.21 -19.33
CA ASN A 840 17.60 30.49 -18.09
C ASN A 840 16.55 31.62 -18.18
N ALA A 841 16.53 32.41 -19.25
CA ALA A 841 15.49 33.43 -19.45
C ALA A 841 14.16 32.86 -19.96
N LEU A 842 14.12 31.60 -20.34
CA LEU A 842 12.91 30.87 -20.74
C LEU A 842 12.31 30.06 -19.60
N ASN A 843 12.94 30.01 -18.44
CA ASN A 843 12.46 29.27 -17.27
C ASN A 843 11.14 29.89 -16.76
N ASP A 844 10.14 29.03 -16.50
CA ASP A 844 8.80 29.39 -16.02
C ASP A 844 8.26 28.32 -15.07
N GLY A 845 7.05 28.47 -14.58
CA GLY A 845 6.47 27.55 -13.60
C GLY A 845 7.35 27.44 -12.35
N MET A 846 7.62 26.21 -11.91
CA MET A 846 8.52 25.95 -10.76
C MET A 846 9.96 26.37 -11.01
N ALA A 847 10.41 26.56 -12.24
CA ALA A 847 11.74 27.04 -12.59
C ALA A 847 11.82 28.56 -12.80
N LEU A 848 10.71 29.31 -12.61
CA LEU A 848 10.67 30.76 -12.82
C LEU A 848 11.71 31.48 -11.95
N GLY A 849 12.56 32.28 -12.59
CA GLY A 849 13.60 33.10 -11.95
C GLY A 849 14.87 32.33 -11.56
N LEU A 850 14.91 31.01 -11.73
CA LEU A 850 16.09 30.19 -11.45
C LEU A 850 17.19 30.40 -12.50
N THR A 851 18.42 30.49 -12.03
CA THR A 851 19.64 30.47 -12.86
C THR A 851 20.41 29.20 -12.54
N VAL A 852 20.61 28.35 -13.53
CA VAL A 852 21.23 27.03 -13.39
C VAL A 852 22.54 26.95 -14.15
N THR A 853 23.57 26.31 -13.53
CA THR A 853 24.85 25.98 -14.16
C THR A 853 25.34 24.62 -13.65
N SER A 854 26.10 23.90 -14.45
CA SER A 854 26.78 22.64 -14.07
C SER A 854 25.79 21.62 -13.49
N ILE A 855 24.76 21.24 -14.27
CA ILE A 855 23.77 20.20 -13.90
C ILE A 855 23.74 19.15 -15.01
N GLU A 856 23.90 17.90 -14.66
CA GLU A 856 23.89 16.74 -15.55
C GLU A 856 22.65 15.88 -15.37
N LYS A 857 21.90 16.06 -14.27
CA LYS A 857 20.68 15.34 -14.02
C LYS A 857 19.56 16.29 -13.59
N VAL A 858 18.37 16.14 -14.19
CA VAL A 858 17.18 16.90 -13.82
C VAL A 858 16.07 15.93 -13.43
N ILE A 859 15.37 16.22 -12.35
CA ILE A 859 14.16 15.53 -11.93
C ILE A 859 13.04 16.57 -11.89
N GLY A 860 12.01 16.37 -12.71
CA GLY A 860 10.83 17.24 -12.82
C GLY A 860 9.90 17.16 -11.62
N SER A 861 8.65 17.49 -11.82
CA SER A 861 7.62 17.53 -10.78
C SER A 861 6.64 16.35 -10.92
N GLY A 862 5.45 16.43 -10.32
CA GLY A 862 4.33 15.53 -10.58
C GLY A 862 3.24 16.20 -11.41
N LYS A 863 3.64 17.00 -12.43
CA LYS A 863 2.74 17.73 -13.35
C LYS A 863 3.40 17.83 -14.73
N ASP A 864 2.64 18.17 -15.75
CA ASP A 864 3.10 18.31 -17.14
C ASP A 864 4.26 19.31 -17.26
N ASP A 865 5.47 18.81 -17.47
CA ASP A 865 6.71 19.57 -17.45
C ASP A 865 7.28 19.80 -18.86
N ASP A 866 7.92 20.94 -19.09
CA ASP A 866 8.65 21.27 -20.32
C ASP A 866 10.14 21.45 -20.00
N ILE A 867 10.94 20.37 -20.15
CA ILE A 867 12.36 20.36 -19.74
C ILE A 867 13.27 20.21 -20.97
N ALA A 868 14.10 21.19 -21.19
CA ALA A 868 15.09 21.19 -22.25
C ALA A 868 16.52 21.19 -21.69
N GLY A 869 17.29 20.19 -22.04
CA GLY A 869 18.71 20.00 -21.73
C GLY A 869 19.64 21.02 -22.37
N ALA A 870 20.93 20.78 -22.24
CA ALA A 870 21.98 21.61 -22.81
C ALA A 870 22.52 21.00 -24.13
N ASN A 871 23.85 20.95 -24.31
CA ASN A 871 24.52 20.26 -25.43
C ASN A 871 25.60 19.30 -24.90
N VAL A 872 25.38 18.72 -23.73
CA VAL A 872 26.22 17.71 -23.09
C VAL A 872 25.33 16.50 -22.73
N ALA A 873 25.92 15.42 -22.28
CA ALA A 873 25.12 14.25 -21.90
C ALA A 873 24.38 14.51 -20.59
N GLU A 874 23.07 14.50 -20.62
CA GLU A 874 22.20 14.69 -19.46
C GLU A 874 21.30 13.47 -19.17
N GLN A 875 20.80 13.43 -17.94
CA GLN A 875 19.72 12.55 -17.53
C GLN A 875 18.51 13.40 -17.15
N ILE A 876 17.39 13.24 -17.85
CA ILE A 876 16.18 14.04 -17.62
C ILE A 876 15.04 13.08 -17.28
N PHE A 877 14.43 13.29 -16.12
CA PHE A 877 13.29 12.56 -15.59
C PHE A 877 12.12 13.54 -15.48
N GLY A 878 11.01 13.28 -16.16
CA GLY A 878 9.80 14.10 -16.12
C GLY A 878 9.10 14.00 -14.76
N GLY A 879 8.63 12.83 -14.41
CA GLY A 879 7.90 12.55 -13.17
C GLY A 879 6.51 11.99 -13.47
N ASP A 880 5.50 12.47 -12.75
CA ASP A 880 4.11 12.23 -13.12
C ASP A 880 3.62 13.38 -14.01
N GLY A 881 2.80 13.09 -15.02
CA GLY A 881 2.22 14.11 -15.89
C GLY A 881 2.49 13.82 -17.37
N GLY A 882 2.00 14.67 -18.26
CA GLY A 882 2.33 14.60 -19.68
C GLY A 882 3.51 15.51 -20.02
N ASP A 883 4.73 14.98 -20.00
CA ASP A 883 5.95 15.78 -20.01
C ASP A 883 6.53 16.00 -21.43
N ALA A 884 7.09 17.15 -21.66
CA ALA A 884 7.85 17.45 -22.87
C ALA A 884 9.35 17.53 -22.58
N LEU A 885 10.07 16.44 -22.84
CA LEU A 885 11.50 16.32 -22.56
C LEU A 885 12.32 16.45 -23.85
N ASN A 886 13.37 17.28 -23.84
CA ASN A 886 14.23 17.50 -24.98
C ASN A 886 15.73 17.52 -24.59
N GLY A 887 16.48 16.44 -24.90
CA GLY A 887 17.91 16.32 -24.62
C GLY A 887 18.77 17.31 -25.43
N ARG A 888 18.33 17.70 -26.64
CA ARG A 888 19.05 18.56 -27.60
C ARG A 888 20.33 17.95 -28.16
N GLY A 889 21.37 17.86 -27.42
CA GLY A 889 22.60 17.29 -27.92
C GLY A 889 23.55 16.83 -26.83
N GLY A 890 23.97 15.64 -26.96
CA GLY A 890 24.69 14.86 -25.97
C GLY A 890 24.44 13.40 -26.25
N ASN A 891 24.72 12.55 -25.31
CA ASN A 891 24.13 11.20 -25.25
C ASN A 891 23.23 11.18 -24.03
N ASP A 892 21.98 11.50 -24.29
CA ASP A 892 21.03 11.82 -23.23
C ASP A 892 20.25 10.59 -22.77
N THR A 893 19.81 10.61 -21.53
CA THR A 893 18.88 9.62 -20.98
C THR A 893 17.60 10.35 -20.63
N LEU A 894 16.50 10.00 -21.28
CA LEU A 894 15.18 10.60 -21.09
C LEU A 894 14.24 9.56 -20.53
N ASN A 895 13.62 9.88 -19.41
CA ASN A 895 12.56 9.10 -18.78
C ASN A 895 11.37 10.02 -18.53
N GLY A 896 10.26 9.78 -19.22
CA GLY A 896 9.02 10.54 -19.03
C GLY A 896 8.46 10.34 -17.64
N GLY A 897 8.27 9.10 -17.23
CA GLY A 897 7.63 8.69 -15.99
C GLY A 897 6.17 8.30 -16.22
N LEU A 898 5.28 8.63 -15.27
CA LEU A 898 3.87 8.33 -15.40
C LEU A 898 3.17 9.38 -16.28
N GLY A 899 2.54 8.96 -17.37
CA GLY A 899 1.77 9.84 -18.21
C GLY A 899 2.00 9.60 -19.70
N ALA A 900 1.53 10.51 -20.54
CA ALA A 900 1.78 10.45 -21.97
C ALA A 900 2.83 11.50 -22.34
N ASP A 901 4.07 11.08 -22.49
CA ASP A 901 5.20 11.98 -22.56
C ASP A 901 5.70 12.20 -23.98
N LYS A 902 6.18 13.40 -24.24
CA LYS A 902 6.82 13.73 -25.50
C LYS A 902 8.35 13.78 -25.34
N LEU A 903 9.04 12.79 -25.87
CA LEU A 903 10.47 12.62 -25.72
C LEU A 903 11.21 12.97 -27.02
N THR A 904 12.19 13.85 -26.94
CA THR A 904 13.07 14.25 -28.06
C THR A 904 14.53 14.10 -27.64
N GLY A 905 15.25 13.12 -28.19
CA GLY A 905 16.69 12.90 -27.89
C GLY A 905 17.55 14.02 -28.44
N GLY A 906 17.39 14.32 -29.73
CA GLY A 906 18.13 15.36 -30.39
C GLY A 906 19.33 14.85 -31.20
N THR A 907 20.55 15.27 -30.86
CA THR A 907 21.76 14.81 -31.52
C THR A 907 22.66 14.07 -30.56
N GLY A 908 22.87 12.79 -30.80
CA GLY A 908 23.69 11.94 -29.92
C GLY A 908 23.35 10.47 -30.09
N ASN A 909 23.74 9.67 -29.13
CA ASN A 909 23.23 8.32 -28.97
C ASN A 909 22.39 8.34 -27.70
N ASP A 910 21.09 8.53 -27.87
CA ASP A 910 20.20 8.83 -26.78
C ASP A 910 19.52 7.56 -26.24
N THR A 911 19.09 7.57 -25.00
CA THR A 911 18.44 6.45 -24.35
C THR A 911 17.09 6.91 -23.82
N PHE A 912 16.00 6.32 -24.36
CA PHE A 912 14.63 6.53 -23.90
C PHE A 912 14.30 5.42 -22.92
N VAL A 913 13.99 5.78 -21.69
CA VAL A 913 13.71 4.84 -20.59
C VAL A 913 12.21 4.74 -20.39
N PHE A 914 11.71 3.51 -20.36
CA PHE A 914 10.33 3.19 -20.03
C PHE A 914 10.35 2.29 -18.79
N ASP A 915 9.90 2.81 -17.69
CA ASP A 915 9.87 2.16 -16.38
C ASP A 915 8.43 1.93 -15.88
N ASP A 916 7.42 2.25 -16.69
CA ASP A 916 6.02 1.96 -16.41
C ASP A 916 5.28 1.60 -17.72
N TYR A 917 4.31 0.70 -17.61
CA TYR A 917 3.38 0.33 -18.67
C TYR A 917 1.93 0.72 -18.37
N SER A 918 1.67 1.35 -17.21
CA SER A 918 0.32 1.77 -16.80
C SER A 918 -0.11 3.10 -17.41
N SER A 919 0.80 3.77 -18.13
CA SER A 919 0.57 5.08 -18.71
C SER A 919 0.03 5.03 -20.16
N ALA A 920 -0.45 6.14 -20.65
CA ALA A 920 -1.12 6.29 -21.96
C ALA A 920 -0.21 6.10 -23.21
N GLY A 921 1.08 5.76 -22.97
CA GLY A 921 2.09 5.50 -23.99
C GLY A 921 2.77 6.77 -24.51
N ASP A 922 4.08 6.81 -24.39
CA ASP A 922 4.91 7.96 -24.72
C ASP A 922 5.11 8.18 -26.22
N PHE A 923 5.40 9.41 -26.61
CA PHE A 923 5.70 9.77 -27.98
C PHE A 923 7.17 10.17 -28.17
N VAL A 924 7.94 9.32 -28.84
CA VAL A 924 9.34 9.58 -29.19
C VAL A 924 9.46 10.20 -30.58
N THR A 925 9.91 11.46 -30.63
CA THR A 925 9.83 12.29 -31.84
C THR A 925 10.95 12.07 -32.87
N ASP A 926 12.11 11.56 -32.48
CA ASP A 926 13.31 11.58 -33.34
C ASP A 926 14.23 10.36 -33.20
N PHE A 927 13.71 9.23 -32.72
CA PHE A 927 14.48 7.98 -32.55
C PHE A 927 15.22 7.54 -33.81
N LYS A 928 16.52 7.35 -33.70
CA LYS A 928 17.40 6.89 -34.79
C LYS A 928 17.92 5.49 -34.52
N ARG A 929 17.38 4.57 -35.23
CA ARG A 929 17.77 3.17 -35.13
C ARG A 929 19.26 2.95 -35.33
N GLY A 930 19.91 2.25 -34.40
CA GLY A 930 21.34 1.96 -34.41
C GLY A 930 22.25 3.06 -33.82
N GLU A 931 21.68 4.23 -33.51
CA GLU A 931 22.29 5.30 -32.72
C GLU A 931 21.66 5.27 -31.31
N ASP A 932 20.33 5.40 -31.23
CA ASP A 932 19.58 5.48 -29.98
C ASP A 932 19.19 4.12 -29.39
N LYS A 933 18.73 4.13 -28.13
CA LYS A 933 18.30 2.96 -27.37
C LYS A 933 16.95 3.16 -26.70
N ILE A 934 16.21 2.06 -26.61
CA ILE A 934 15.03 1.89 -25.77
C ILE A 934 15.45 1.12 -24.53
N ALA A 935 15.37 1.69 -23.36
CA ALA A 935 15.68 1.04 -22.10
C ALA A 935 14.38 0.65 -21.39
N LEU A 936 14.29 -0.61 -20.97
CA LEU A 936 13.13 -1.16 -20.27
C LEU A 936 13.56 -1.56 -18.85
N ASP A 937 12.83 -1.09 -17.83
CA ASP A 937 13.05 -1.54 -16.45
C ASP A 937 12.36 -2.90 -16.25
N LEU A 938 13.16 -3.95 -16.17
CA LEU A 938 12.62 -5.32 -16.04
C LEU A 938 11.77 -5.53 -14.79
N SER A 939 12.02 -4.82 -13.70
CA SER A 939 11.28 -4.99 -12.45
C SER A 939 9.88 -4.44 -12.54
N GLU A 940 9.71 -3.29 -13.19
CA GLU A 940 8.41 -2.63 -13.37
C GLU A 940 7.53 -3.38 -14.39
N PHE A 941 8.14 -3.96 -15.43
CA PHE A 941 7.44 -4.86 -16.36
C PHE A 941 7.21 -6.28 -15.79
N GLY A 942 7.48 -6.53 -14.51
CA GLY A 942 7.32 -7.86 -13.89
C GLY A 942 8.24 -8.95 -14.46
N LEU A 943 9.32 -8.56 -15.14
CA LEU A 943 10.19 -9.46 -15.87
C LEU A 943 11.40 -9.93 -15.04
N ALA A 944 11.78 -11.18 -15.19
CA ALA A 944 12.94 -11.71 -14.50
C ALA A 944 14.26 -11.09 -15.04
N SER A 945 15.27 -10.92 -14.17
CA SER A 945 16.58 -10.34 -14.52
C SER A 945 17.34 -11.07 -15.64
N ASN A 946 16.90 -12.26 -16.05
CA ASN A 946 17.44 -13.03 -17.16
C ASN A 946 16.49 -13.08 -18.38
N TYR A 947 15.49 -12.22 -18.41
CA TYR A 947 14.53 -12.11 -19.52
C TYR A 947 15.25 -11.92 -20.86
N LYS A 948 14.73 -12.55 -21.89
CA LYS A 948 15.20 -12.40 -23.27
C LYS A 948 14.10 -11.78 -24.09
N LEU A 949 14.36 -10.59 -24.61
CA LEU A 949 13.40 -9.84 -25.40
C LEU A 949 12.77 -10.72 -26.50
N LEU A 950 11.47 -10.87 -26.42
CA LEU A 950 10.64 -11.42 -27.46
C LEU A 950 9.95 -10.24 -28.16
N LEU A 951 10.37 -9.94 -29.38
CA LEU A 951 9.86 -8.82 -30.18
C LEU A 951 9.18 -9.35 -31.43
N VAL A 952 7.88 -9.11 -31.55
CA VAL A 952 7.06 -9.47 -32.73
C VAL A 952 6.74 -8.20 -33.50
N GLN A 953 6.85 -8.18 -34.82
CA GLN A 953 6.65 -6.98 -35.64
C GLN A 953 5.80 -7.26 -36.86
N GLY A 954 4.94 -6.32 -37.25
CA GLY A 954 4.10 -6.39 -38.44
C GLY A 954 3.10 -5.25 -38.49
N ALA A 955 2.28 -5.20 -39.50
CA ALA A 955 1.15 -4.26 -39.56
C ALA A 955 0.00 -4.66 -38.60
N ASP A 956 -0.03 -5.90 -38.17
CA ASP A 956 -0.97 -6.48 -37.21
C ASP A 956 -0.25 -7.67 -36.55
N PRO A 957 0.69 -7.42 -35.63
CA PRO A 957 1.50 -8.47 -35.04
C PRO A 957 0.69 -9.28 -34.02
N VAL A 958 0.71 -10.60 -34.14
CA VAL A 958 0.04 -11.53 -33.24
C VAL A 958 1.09 -12.40 -32.55
N ALA A 959 0.97 -12.58 -31.26
CA ALA A 959 1.81 -13.50 -30.50
C ALA A 959 1.64 -14.96 -30.96
N THR A 960 2.71 -15.69 -30.93
CA THR A 960 2.74 -17.11 -31.30
C THR A 960 3.28 -18.00 -30.19
N THR A 961 3.60 -17.40 -29.03
CA THR A 961 4.21 -18.08 -27.87
C THR A 961 3.62 -17.53 -26.58
N THR A 962 3.50 -18.35 -25.58
CA THR A 962 3.12 -17.94 -24.22
C THR A 962 4.31 -17.31 -23.50
N GLY A 963 4.12 -16.17 -22.87
CA GLY A 963 5.10 -15.42 -22.05
C GLY A 963 5.30 -14.00 -22.53
N ALA A 964 5.70 -13.13 -21.65
CA ALA A 964 5.86 -11.70 -21.87
C ALA A 964 6.48 -11.33 -23.22
N THR A 965 5.77 -10.53 -23.99
CA THR A 965 6.09 -10.24 -25.40
C THR A 965 5.93 -8.76 -25.68
N PHE A 966 6.86 -8.20 -26.47
CA PHE A 966 6.74 -6.86 -27.02
C PHE A 966 6.31 -6.92 -28.48
N PHE A 967 5.31 -6.12 -28.83
CA PHE A 967 4.80 -6.02 -30.18
C PHE A 967 5.15 -4.66 -30.76
N TYR A 968 5.64 -4.63 -31.99
CA TYR A 968 5.85 -3.39 -32.72
C TYR A 968 4.96 -3.34 -33.95
N GLU A 969 3.99 -2.46 -33.97
CA GLU A 969 3.13 -2.21 -35.11
C GLU A 969 3.86 -1.28 -36.10
N THR A 970 4.09 -1.80 -37.30
CA THR A 970 4.92 -1.09 -38.30
C THR A 970 4.16 -0.05 -39.13
N ASP A 971 2.87 -0.02 -39.05
CA ASP A 971 1.97 0.94 -39.74
C ASP A 971 1.51 2.09 -38.82
N THR A 972 1.43 1.86 -37.53
CA THR A 972 1.17 2.87 -36.51
C THR A 972 2.43 3.38 -35.80
N ASN A 973 3.56 2.64 -35.91
CA ASN A 973 4.83 2.87 -35.20
C ASN A 973 4.72 2.74 -33.66
N ARG A 974 3.80 1.92 -33.16
CA ARG A 974 3.52 1.70 -31.73
C ARG A 974 4.25 0.49 -31.19
N LEU A 975 4.82 0.61 -30.00
CA LEU A 975 5.42 -0.47 -29.23
C LEU A 975 4.50 -0.84 -28.06
N TRP A 976 4.07 -2.08 -28.02
CA TRP A 976 3.17 -2.63 -27.03
C TRP A 976 3.87 -3.67 -26.16
N TYR A 977 3.40 -3.84 -24.95
CA TYR A 977 3.79 -4.91 -24.03
C TYR A 977 2.59 -5.77 -23.67
N ASP A 978 2.80 -7.08 -23.62
CA ASP A 978 1.83 -8.08 -23.21
C ASP A 978 2.56 -9.05 -22.26
N ALA A 979 2.12 -9.13 -21.02
CA ALA A 979 2.82 -9.86 -19.96
C ALA A 979 2.78 -11.38 -20.15
N ASP A 980 1.70 -11.93 -20.71
CA ASP A 980 1.54 -13.37 -20.94
C ASP A 980 1.78 -13.82 -22.39
N GLY A 981 1.71 -12.92 -23.33
CA GLY A 981 2.16 -13.09 -24.72
C GLY A 981 1.26 -13.87 -25.65
N ASN A 982 0.07 -14.33 -25.27
CA ASN A 982 -0.79 -15.13 -26.16
C ASN A 982 -2.28 -15.10 -25.78
N GLY A 983 -2.81 -13.97 -25.41
CA GLY A 983 -4.22 -13.79 -25.08
C GLY A 983 -4.62 -14.50 -23.79
N GLY A 984 -3.74 -14.50 -22.82
CA GLY A 984 -4.04 -14.79 -21.43
C GLY A 984 -4.71 -13.62 -20.73
N ASP A 985 -4.70 -13.64 -19.43
CA ASP A 985 -5.47 -12.74 -18.55
C ASP A 985 -4.91 -11.32 -18.39
N GLU A 986 -3.82 -10.96 -19.08
CA GLU A 986 -3.15 -9.67 -18.94
C GLU A 986 -3.40 -8.79 -20.17
N GLU A 987 -3.73 -7.53 -19.96
CA GLU A 987 -3.98 -6.52 -21.00
C GLU A 987 -2.71 -6.17 -21.81
N MET A 988 -2.87 -5.78 -23.06
CA MET A 988 -1.79 -5.17 -23.85
C MET A 988 -1.64 -3.70 -23.48
N HIS A 989 -0.44 -3.31 -23.08
CA HIS A 989 -0.12 -1.94 -22.68
C HIS A 989 0.70 -1.21 -23.76
N LEU A 990 0.29 -0.01 -24.12
CA LEU A 990 1.06 0.83 -25.03
C LEU A 990 2.29 1.38 -24.28
N VAL A 991 3.49 1.02 -24.71
CA VAL A 991 4.74 1.49 -24.12
C VAL A 991 5.17 2.81 -24.76
N ALA A 992 5.16 2.88 -26.08
CA ALA A 992 5.58 4.10 -26.80
C ALA A 992 5.10 4.15 -28.26
N THR A 993 4.96 5.34 -28.77
CA THR A 993 4.77 5.64 -30.19
C THR A 993 6.02 6.35 -30.76
N PHE A 994 6.47 6.01 -31.97
CA PHE A 994 7.71 6.54 -32.55
C PHE A 994 7.42 7.29 -33.87
N ASP A 995 7.88 8.52 -34.03
CA ASP A 995 7.71 9.23 -35.31
C ASP A 995 8.52 8.55 -36.43
N LYS A 996 7.81 7.97 -37.40
CA LYS A 996 8.36 7.42 -38.66
C LYS A 996 9.42 6.32 -38.53
N VAL A 997 9.40 5.50 -37.50
CA VAL A 997 10.32 4.36 -37.31
C VAL A 997 9.74 3.09 -37.94
N ALA A 998 10.17 2.72 -39.09
CA ALA A 998 9.58 1.64 -39.91
C ALA A 998 9.77 0.21 -39.32
N SER A 999 10.70 0.00 -38.37
CA SER A 999 10.92 -1.26 -37.66
C SER A 999 11.91 -1.08 -36.55
N LEU A 1000 11.82 -1.88 -35.49
CA LEU A 1000 12.80 -1.99 -34.39
C LEU A 1000 13.64 -3.27 -34.53
N SER A 1001 14.70 -3.40 -33.77
CA SER A 1001 15.47 -4.62 -33.64
C SER A 1001 15.87 -4.87 -32.18
N THR A 1002 16.08 -6.10 -31.82
CA THR A 1002 16.52 -6.45 -30.46
C THR A 1002 17.82 -5.76 -29.99
N SER A 1003 18.63 -5.26 -30.93
CA SER A 1003 19.83 -4.45 -30.63
C SER A 1003 19.53 -3.01 -30.25
N ASP A 1004 18.32 -2.53 -30.49
CA ASP A 1004 17.90 -1.16 -30.17
C ASP A 1004 17.44 -1.10 -28.68
N PHE A 1005 17.25 -2.24 -28.02
CA PHE A 1005 16.80 -2.34 -26.64
C PHE A 1005 17.97 -2.54 -25.66
N LEU A 1006 17.81 -1.98 -24.47
CA LEU A 1006 18.59 -2.21 -23.26
C LEU A 1006 17.65 -2.69 -22.15
N PHE A 1007 18.19 -3.37 -21.14
CA PHE A 1007 17.47 -3.70 -19.92
C PHE A 1007 18.18 -3.02 -18.75
N VAL A 1008 17.45 -2.31 -17.92
CA VAL A 1008 17.95 -1.53 -16.79
C VAL A 1008 17.33 -2.00 -15.48
#